data_fc75db743d6d89c70462de3741a1ac23
#
_entry.id   fc75db743d6d89c70462de3741a1ac23
#
_cell.length_a   1.000
_cell.length_b   1.000
_cell.length_c   1.000
_cell.angle_alpha   90.00
_cell.angle_beta   90.00
_cell.angle_gamma   90.00
#
_symmetry.space_group_name_H-M   'P 1'
#
loop_
_entity.id
_entity.type
_entity.pdbx_description
1 polymer ?
#
loop_
_entity_poly.entity_id
_entity_poly.type
_entity_poly.pdbx_seq_one_letter_code
_entity_poly.pdbx_strand_id
1 'polypeptide(L)'
;MYSPSLCMIKMNRVIVVFLLFSLICQTNSQTPSFPDCQSGPLSKFPICNQSFTSRQRAADLISRMTTIEKISQTITTAESIPRLGLPKYEWWSEALHETPGEDPFLTSQYVYALIQGLQRGDDERYLKIAANCKHFDAYDLENWNGIDRHHFNAIVSDQDLVETYLLPFKTCIQDAQVASIMCSYNSINGIPACAHQFLLETIAREAYHLNGFVVSDCNAISDILHTHHYTSTDEETVAVALHAGTDLECGVFYLFHMNDALKKKWINETDIDQALMRTYDVLIRLGWFDPPEQQIYRQLNKNDVDTIEARQLSFISAQESIVLLKNINQALPLNMNQLTNKRIALIGPTADATVQMQGIYHGRAPFLIDPLTGFKNLTSGKSIDIVYARGCGMSHHDERDFAAAIRLAQASDIVFFFGGIDHTIEREGTDRQSIALPDVQLSLIKQLEKVTRSSLHIVIMSGGGIDVSYIRDSIKCASLIWMGYPGQSGGLAVASVVFGQYNPAGRLPVTIYPASYVNEVSMFDMQMRPSATNPGRTYKFYTGKAVYEFGYGLSYTTFNYTWNNNSLSTSYSIQSIMKKIHRQERTLISSIRINVTNTGTFDGDDQLFGFDRVHLKVNETKEVFFPFTIETALTIAQNASKWLHPGSYHITIGQQQIGAIKLQGQSIQWI
;
A
#
# COMPACT_ATOMS: atom_id res chain seq x y z
N MET A 1 -43.55 -35.69 -7.94
CA MET A 1 -44.02 -34.43 -7.34
C MET A 1 -43.28 -34.22 -6.03
N TYR A 2 -42.18 -33.48 -6.09
CA TYR A 2 -41.47 -33.03 -4.89
C TYR A 2 -41.67 -31.52 -4.74
N SER A 3 -42.14 -31.15 -3.56
CA SER A 3 -42.57 -29.82 -3.18
C SER A 3 -41.41 -28.82 -3.12
N PRO A 4 -41.58 -27.59 -3.65
CA PRO A 4 -40.53 -26.54 -3.62
C PRO A 4 -40.28 -25.89 -2.26
N SER A 5 -40.95 -26.33 -1.21
CA SER A 5 -40.99 -25.61 0.09
C SER A 5 -39.78 -25.85 1.01
N LEU A 6 -38.92 -26.85 0.74
CA LEU A 6 -37.79 -27.16 1.62
C LEU A 6 -36.48 -26.44 1.24
N CYS A 7 -36.38 -25.89 0.05
CA CYS A 7 -35.16 -25.15 -0.40
C CYS A 7 -35.16 -23.69 0.05
N MET A 8 -36.33 -23.07 0.22
CA MET A 8 -36.45 -21.67 0.64
C MET A 8 -36.20 -21.42 2.15
N ILE A 9 -36.41 -22.46 3.00
CA ILE A 9 -36.18 -22.31 4.46
C ILE A 9 -34.70 -22.35 4.82
N LYS A 10 -33.86 -23.03 4.02
CA LYS A 10 -32.39 -23.02 4.22
C LYS A 10 -31.73 -21.75 3.72
N MET A 11 -32.19 -21.15 2.63
CA MET A 11 -31.67 -19.86 2.15
C MET A 11 -32.01 -18.71 3.07
N ASN A 12 -33.20 -18.68 3.67
CA ASN A 12 -33.58 -17.57 4.58
C ASN A 12 -32.79 -17.57 5.91
N ARG A 13 -32.30 -18.72 6.39
CA ARG A 13 -31.45 -18.74 7.59
C ARG A 13 -30.03 -18.22 7.36
N VAL A 14 -29.46 -18.47 6.20
CA VAL A 14 -28.13 -17.95 5.83
C VAL A 14 -28.20 -16.43 5.58
N ILE A 15 -29.25 -15.95 4.92
CA ILE A 15 -29.47 -14.51 4.68
C ILE A 15 -29.77 -13.77 5.99
N VAL A 16 -30.52 -14.35 6.91
CA VAL A 16 -30.82 -13.75 8.23
C VAL A 16 -29.56 -13.71 9.12
N VAL A 17 -28.67 -14.72 9.02
CA VAL A 17 -27.39 -14.70 9.74
C VAL A 17 -26.45 -13.63 9.16
N PHE A 18 -26.36 -13.50 7.83
CA PHE A 18 -25.57 -12.42 7.20
C PHE A 18 -26.16 -11.02 7.45
N LEU A 19 -27.45 -10.86 7.43
CA LEU A 19 -28.11 -9.58 7.78
C LEU A 19 -28.02 -9.25 9.27
N LEU A 20 -28.01 -10.23 10.15
CA LEU A 20 -27.76 -10.02 11.59
C LEU A 20 -26.30 -9.68 11.86
N PHE A 21 -25.31 -10.27 11.15
CA PHE A 21 -23.92 -9.88 11.26
C PHE A 21 -23.66 -8.46 10.71
N SER A 22 -24.25 -8.08 9.57
CA SER A 22 -24.13 -6.72 9.04
C SER A 22 -24.88 -5.66 9.84
N LEU A 23 -25.96 -6.03 10.55
CA LEU A 23 -26.69 -5.14 11.47
C LEU A 23 -26.01 -5.02 12.84
N ILE A 24 -25.27 -6.03 13.30
CA ILE A 24 -24.48 -5.98 14.55
C ILE A 24 -23.21 -5.14 14.37
N CYS A 25 -22.65 -5.07 13.15
CA CYS A 25 -21.52 -4.16 12.86
C CYS A 25 -21.92 -2.66 12.73
N GLN A 26 -23.21 -2.32 12.63
CA GLN A 26 -23.65 -0.94 12.40
C GLN A 26 -24.22 -0.21 13.63
N THR A 27 -24.35 -0.86 14.78
CA THR A 27 -24.90 -0.19 15.96
C THR A 27 -24.19 -0.62 17.23
N ASN A 28 -23.06 -0.02 17.52
CA ASN A 28 -22.65 0.37 18.87
C ASN A 28 -21.28 1.02 18.81
N SER A 29 -21.23 2.33 18.73
CA SER A 29 -20.08 3.09 19.21
C SER A 29 -20.09 2.97 20.76
N GLN A 30 -19.74 1.79 21.28
CA GLN A 30 -19.45 1.67 22.70
C GLN A 30 -18.24 2.54 22.96
N THR A 31 -18.36 3.45 23.90
CA THR A 31 -17.22 4.19 24.44
C THR A 31 -16.13 3.17 24.80
N PRO A 32 -14.88 3.32 24.33
CA PRO A 32 -13.83 2.36 24.63
C PRO A 32 -13.76 2.13 26.13
N SER A 33 -13.82 0.86 26.56
CA SER A 33 -13.72 0.48 27.96
C SER A 33 -12.28 0.11 28.28
N PHE A 34 -11.79 0.57 29.42
CA PHE A 34 -10.41 0.36 29.86
C PHE A 34 -10.38 -0.31 31.23
N PRO A 35 -9.32 -1.08 31.57
CA PRO A 35 -9.15 -1.62 32.90
C PRO A 35 -9.03 -0.49 33.94
N ASP A 36 -9.70 -0.64 35.07
CA ASP A 36 -9.58 0.30 36.20
C ASP A 36 -8.38 -0.06 37.07
N CYS A 37 -7.28 0.64 36.85
CA CYS A 37 -6.07 0.51 37.65
C CYS A 37 -6.03 1.42 38.91
N GLN A 38 -7.08 2.22 39.17
CA GLN A 38 -7.16 3.07 40.37
C GLN A 38 -7.90 2.37 41.50
N SER A 39 -9.05 1.77 41.22
CA SER A 39 -9.91 1.13 42.21
C SER A 39 -10.38 -0.27 41.83
N GLY A 40 -10.11 -0.73 40.61
CA GLY A 40 -10.51 -2.03 40.09
C GLY A 40 -9.74 -3.22 40.68
N PRO A 41 -10.10 -4.44 40.30
CA PRO A 41 -9.50 -5.67 40.84
C PRO A 41 -8.00 -5.75 40.71
N LEU A 42 -7.42 -5.10 39.67
CA LEU A 42 -5.99 -5.14 39.38
C LEU A 42 -5.18 -3.98 40.02
N SER A 43 -5.83 -3.01 40.67
CA SER A 43 -5.22 -1.75 41.14
C SER A 43 -4.00 -1.93 42.06
N LYS A 44 -3.90 -3.03 42.80
CA LYS A 44 -2.79 -3.33 43.71
C LYS A 44 -1.68 -4.20 43.12
N PHE A 45 -1.81 -4.59 41.84
CA PHE A 45 -0.90 -5.53 41.22
C PHE A 45 0.09 -4.86 40.27
N PRO A 46 1.22 -5.51 39.97
CA PRO A 46 2.27 -4.98 39.09
C PRO A 46 1.76 -4.51 37.73
N ILE A 47 0.73 -5.13 37.16
CA ILE A 47 0.14 -4.70 35.87
C ILE A 47 -0.26 -3.21 35.89
N CYS A 48 -0.74 -2.69 37.01
CA CYS A 48 -1.15 -1.29 37.18
C CYS A 48 -0.01 -0.38 37.67
N ASN A 49 1.17 -0.89 37.93
CA ASN A 49 2.30 -0.11 38.43
C ASN A 49 3.29 0.24 37.32
N GLN A 50 3.33 1.51 36.95
CA GLN A 50 4.18 2.04 35.87
C GLN A 50 5.69 1.99 36.16
N SER A 51 6.13 1.68 37.39
CA SER A 51 7.56 1.49 37.70
C SER A 51 8.13 0.18 37.14
N PHE A 52 7.28 -0.80 36.80
CA PHE A 52 7.67 -2.03 36.14
C PHE A 52 7.70 -1.87 34.62
N THR A 53 8.56 -2.64 33.98
CA THR A 53 8.60 -2.71 32.51
C THR A 53 7.31 -3.29 31.94
N SER A 54 6.98 -2.98 30.69
CA SER A 54 5.78 -3.51 30.02
C SER A 54 5.74 -5.05 30.07
N ARG A 55 6.87 -5.74 29.88
CA ARG A 55 6.97 -7.19 29.98
C ARG A 55 6.72 -7.72 31.38
N GLN A 56 7.21 -7.04 32.44
CA GLN A 56 6.94 -7.44 33.82
C GLN A 56 5.46 -7.26 34.15
N ARG A 57 4.85 -6.19 33.68
CA ARG A 57 3.42 -5.92 33.82
C ARG A 57 2.57 -6.96 33.09
N ALA A 58 2.94 -7.32 31.86
CA ALA A 58 2.26 -8.36 31.09
C ALA A 58 2.37 -9.73 31.79
N ALA A 59 3.55 -10.10 32.27
CA ALA A 59 3.77 -11.36 32.98
C ALA A 59 2.91 -11.48 34.25
N ASP A 60 2.77 -10.40 35.01
CA ASP A 60 1.89 -10.36 36.19
C ASP A 60 0.43 -10.63 35.80
N LEU A 61 -0.08 -9.96 34.79
CA LEU A 61 -1.45 -10.14 34.32
C LEU A 61 -1.72 -11.57 33.85
N ILE A 62 -0.84 -12.11 32.99
CA ILE A 62 -0.97 -13.46 32.41
C ILE A 62 -0.95 -14.52 33.52
N SER A 63 -0.11 -14.36 34.53
CA SER A 63 -0.04 -15.31 35.67
C SER A 63 -1.35 -15.38 36.49
N ARG A 64 -2.23 -14.40 36.31
CA ARG A 64 -3.53 -14.33 37.02
C ARG A 64 -4.69 -14.90 36.19
N MET A 65 -4.47 -15.17 34.93
CA MET A 65 -5.49 -15.75 34.05
C MET A 65 -5.54 -17.27 34.21
N THR A 66 -6.73 -17.82 34.16
CA THR A 66 -6.93 -19.27 33.98
C THR A 66 -6.59 -19.63 32.53
N THR A 67 -6.29 -20.92 32.28
CA THR A 67 -5.99 -21.42 30.92
C THR A 67 -7.09 -21.08 29.91
N ILE A 68 -8.37 -21.19 30.31
CA ILE A 68 -9.51 -20.85 29.42
C ILE A 68 -9.52 -19.34 29.11
N GLU A 69 -9.24 -18.50 30.11
CA GLU A 69 -9.16 -17.06 29.90
C GLU A 69 -7.98 -16.71 28.98
N LYS A 70 -6.82 -17.34 29.16
CA LYS A 70 -5.67 -17.17 28.27
C LYS A 70 -6.04 -17.49 26.82
N ILE A 71 -6.68 -18.63 26.57
CA ILE A 71 -7.15 -19.02 25.23
C ILE A 71 -8.09 -17.97 24.64
N SER A 72 -9.02 -17.44 25.42
CA SER A 72 -9.96 -16.41 24.95
C SER A 72 -9.29 -15.09 24.55
N GLN A 73 -8.05 -14.86 24.95
CA GLN A 73 -7.26 -13.68 24.61
C GLN A 73 -6.34 -13.86 23.40
N THR A 74 -6.29 -15.06 22.81
CA THR A 74 -5.47 -15.32 21.60
C THR A 74 -6.20 -15.05 20.30
N ILE A 75 -7.39 -14.46 20.33
CA ILE A 75 -8.18 -14.08 19.15
C ILE A 75 -8.42 -12.58 19.11
N THR A 76 -8.64 -12.03 17.91
CA THR A 76 -8.80 -10.56 17.72
C THR A 76 -10.01 -10.01 18.45
N THR A 77 -11.06 -10.79 18.63
CA THR A 77 -12.26 -10.43 19.42
C THR A 77 -12.13 -10.92 20.86
N ALA A 78 -11.09 -10.47 21.58
CA ALA A 78 -10.79 -10.90 22.93
C ALA A 78 -11.94 -10.64 23.91
N GLU A 79 -12.46 -11.70 24.56
CA GLU A 79 -13.58 -11.59 25.50
C GLU A 79 -13.17 -10.90 26.80
N SER A 80 -14.16 -10.34 27.51
CA SER A 80 -13.92 -9.74 28.82
C SER A 80 -13.53 -10.79 29.88
N ILE A 81 -12.71 -10.39 30.86
CA ILE A 81 -12.42 -11.18 32.05
C ILE A 81 -12.90 -10.39 33.29
N PRO A 82 -14.21 -10.50 33.66
CA PRO A 82 -14.82 -9.64 34.66
C PRO A 82 -14.14 -9.72 36.04
N ARG A 83 -13.69 -10.91 36.46
CA ARG A 83 -13.01 -11.08 37.77
C ARG A 83 -11.68 -10.32 37.86
N LEU A 84 -11.04 -10.03 36.71
CA LEU A 84 -9.84 -9.20 36.61
C LEU A 84 -10.16 -7.76 36.20
N GLY A 85 -11.43 -7.44 35.97
CA GLY A 85 -11.83 -6.11 35.50
C GLY A 85 -11.32 -5.79 34.10
N LEU A 86 -11.01 -6.82 33.30
CA LEU A 86 -10.62 -6.65 31.89
C LEU A 86 -11.88 -6.55 31.01
N PRO A 87 -12.07 -5.45 30.29
CA PRO A 87 -13.14 -5.35 29.32
C PRO A 87 -12.85 -6.17 28.07
N LYS A 88 -13.86 -6.37 27.24
CA LYS A 88 -13.69 -6.89 25.86
C LYS A 88 -12.76 -5.96 25.07
N TYR A 89 -11.91 -6.54 24.22
CA TYR A 89 -11.02 -5.80 23.34
C TYR A 89 -11.12 -6.30 21.91
N GLU A 90 -11.23 -5.37 20.96
CA GLU A 90 -11.19 -5.65 19.53
C GLU A 90 -9.87 -5.12 18.97
N TRP A 91 -9.06 -6.05 18.45
CA TRP A 91 -7.75 -5.75 17.88
C TRP A 91 -7.83 -5.23 16.44
N TRP A 92 -8.95 -5.51 15.76
CA TRP A 92 -9.05 -5.27 14.34
C TRP A 92 -9.48 -3.84 14.04
N SER A 93 -8.68 -3.16 13.26
CA SER A 93 -9.02 -1.89 12.63
C SER A 93 -8.22 -1.76 11.33
N GLU A 94 -8.88 -1.50 10.24
CA GLU A 94 -8.24 -1.40 8.94
C GLU A 94 -8.32 0.03 8.39
N ALA A 95 -7.17 0.52 7.94
CA ALA A 95 -7.03 1.75 7.17
C ALA A 95 -5.73 1.67 6.38
N LEU A 96 -5.74 2.06 5.09
CA LEU A 96 -4.58 2.09 4.22
C LEU A 96 -4.06 0.69 3.82
N HIS A 97 -4.55 0.20 2.70
CA HIS A 97 -4.17 -1.11 2.15
C HIS A 97 -3.40 -1.04 0.85
N GLU A 98 -3.29 0.15 0.25
CA GLU A 98 -2.66 0.30 -1.05
C GLU A 98 -1.14 0.26 -0.93
N THR A 99 -0.48 -0.52 -1.80
CA THR A 99 0.97 -0.50 -1.90
C THR A 99 1.44 0.74 -2.69
N PRO A 100 2.54 1.39 -2.29
CA PRO A 100 3.00 2.62 -2.94
C PRO A 100 3.60 2.40 -4.34
N GLY A 101 3.80 1.15 -4.77
CA GLY A 101 4.32 0.83 -6.08
C GLY A 101 5.16 -0.45 -6.12
N GLU A 102 5.83 -0.68 -7.26
CA GLU A 102 6.58 -1.92 -7.54
C GLU A 102 8.02 -1.93 -7.02
N ASP A 103 8.54 -0.78 -6.56
CA ASP A 103 9.91 -0.68 -6.09
C ASP A 103 10.00 -0.98 -4.59
N PRO A 104 10.75 -2.04 -4.18
CA PRO A 104 10.89 -2.37 -2.76
C PRO A 104 11.55 -1.26 -1.94
N PHE A 105 12.41 -0.44 -2.55
CA PHE A 105 13.04 0.68 -1.86
C PHE A 105 12.03 1.82 -1.61
N LEU A 106 11.22 2.18 -2.61
CA LEU A 106 10.12 3.15 -2.43
C LEU A 106 9.16 2.67 -1.33
N THR A 107 8.76 1.41 -1.39
CA THR A 107 7.89 0.81 -0.38
C THR A 107 8.53 0.86 1.01
N SER A 108 9.84 0.62 1.12
CA SER A 108 10.59 0.73 2.38
C SER A 108 10.59 2.15 2.94
N GLN A 109 10.83 3.17 2.10
CA GLN A 109 10.79 4.58 2.54
C GLN A 109 9.37 5.00 2.96
N TYR A 110 8.38 4.60 2.17
CA TYR A 110 6.99 4.88 2.47
C TYR A 110 6.54 4.25 3.80
N VAL A 111 6.79 2.95 3.99
CA VAL A 111 6.38 2.24 5.22
C VAL A 111 7.11 2.80 6.44
N TYR A 112 8.40 3.18 6.31
CA TYR A 112 9.11 3.83 7.41
C TYR A 112 8.41 5.11 7.86
N ALA A 113 8.14 6.02 6.92
CA ALA A 113 7.47 7.29 7.22
C ALA A 113 6.06 7.06 7.78
N LEU A 114 5.31 6.14 7.18
CA LEU A 114 3.95 5.79 7.60
C LEU A 114 3.92 5.27 9.03
N ILE A 115 4.75 4.26 9.36
CA ILE A 115 4.79 3.66 10.71
C ILE A 115 5.25 4.67 11.75
N GLN A 116 6.27 5.50 11.44
CA GLN A 116 6.68 6.58 12.35
C GLN A 116 5.51 7.55 12.61
N GLY A 117 4.79 7.97 11.56
CA GLY A 117 3.64 8.86 11.69
C GLY A 117 2.45 8.25 12.43
N LEU A 118 2.21 6.96 12.25
CA LEU A 118 1.12 6.24 12.92
C LEU A 118 1.43 5.96 14.40
N GLN A 119 2.63 5.46 14.71
CA GLN A 119 2.98 4.98 16.05
C GLN A 119 3.57 6.06 16.97
N ARG A 120 4.31 7.04 16.40
CA ARG A 120 4.95 8.11 17.16
C ARG A 120 4.02 9.31 17.27
N GLY A 121 4.12 10.03 18.35
CA GLY A 121 3.37 11.26 18.62
C GLY A 121 4.09 12.11 19.65
N ASP A 122 3.38 13.06 20.26
CA ASP A 122 3.94 14.05 21.18
C ASP A 122 4.36 13.46 22.54
N ASP A 123 3.89 12.25 22.87
CA ASP A 123 4.27 11.55 24.10
C ASP A 123 5.02 10.26 23.77
N GLU A 124 6.32 10.27 23.96
CA GLU A 124 7.21 9.14 23.66
C GLU A 124 7.01 7.93 24.60
N ARG A 125 6.29 8.10 25.71
CA ARG A 125 5.99 6.99 26.63
C ARG A 125 5.04 5.97 26.06
N TYR A 126 4.20 6.40 25.11
CA TYR A 126 3.12 5.59 24.56
C TYR A 126 3.19 5.49 23.04
N LEU A 127 2.80 4.34 22.53
CA LEU A 127 2.41 4.24 21.13
C LEU A 127 1.08 4.99 20.93
N LYS A 128 1.01 5.82 19.88
CA LYS A 128 -0.23 6.48 19.50
C LYS A 128 -1.26 5.48 19.00
N ILE A 129 -0.85 4.56 18.13
CA ILE A 129 -1.55 3.35 17.73
C ILE A 129 -0.56 2.19 17.61
N ALA A 130 -1.02 0.95 17.58
CA ALA A 130 -0.25 -0.22 17.22
C ALA A 130 -0.43 -0.48 15.72
N ALA A 131 0.51 -0.05 14.90
CA ALA A 131 0.49 -0.31 13.47
C ALA A 131 0.80 -1.76 13.15
N ASN A 132 0.32 -2.23 11.99
CA ASN A 132 0.53 -3.57 11.48
C ASN A 132 1.02 -3.52 10.04
N CYS A 133 2.12 -4.19 9.70
CA CYS A 133 2.55 -4.37 8.32
C CYS A 133 2.05 -5.70 7.76
N LYS A 134 1.45 -5.65 6.57
CA LYS A 134 0.82 -6.83 5.95
C LYS A 134 0.98 -6.83 4.43
N HIS A 135 0.86 -7.98 3.79
CA HIS A 135 0.70 -9.33 4.37
C HIS A 135 2.04 -10.06 4.26
N PHE A 136 2.53 -10.64 5.34
CA PHE A 136 3.85 -11.27 5.42
C PHE A 136 3.73 -12.77 5.10
N ASP A 137 4.12 -13.24 3.88
CA ASP A 137 4.89 -12.59 2.86
C ASP A 137 4.52 -13.12 1.45
N ALA A 138 5.01 -12.49 0.39
CA ALA A 138 4.85 -12.94 -1.01
C ALA A 138 3.38 -13.20 -1.42
N TYR A 139 2.47 -12.36 -0.98
CA TYR A 139 1.03 -12.44 -1.24
C TYR A 139 0.67 -11.51 -2.41
N ASP A 140 0.72 -12.02 -3.65
CA ASP A 140 0.52 -11.25 -4.89
C ASP A 140 -0.63 -11.78 -5.77
N LEU A 141 -1.53 -12.59 -5.21
CA LEU A 141 -2.64 -13.19 -5.95
C LEU A 141 -3.91 -13.18 -5.11
N GLU A 142 -5.01 -12.71 -5.70
CA GLU A 142 -6.33 -12.75 -5.07
C GLU A 142 -7.15 -13.95 -5.56
N ASN A 143 -7.35 -14.05 -6.87
CA ASN A 143 -8.09 -15.15 -7.49
C ASN A 143 -7.79 -15.21 -8.99
N TRP A 144 -7.07 -16.23 -9.43
CA TRP A 144 -6.68 -16.41 -10.82
C TRP A 144 -6.93 -17.83 -11.28
N ASN A 145 -7.70 -18.00 -12.38
CA ASN A 145 -7.98 -19.30 -13.01
C ASN A 145 -8.45 -20.39 -12.04
N GLY A 146 -9.28 -20.03 -11.06
CA GLY A 146 -9.86 -20.97 -10.09
C GLY A 146 -8.97 -21.27 -8.89
N ILE A 147 -7.78 -20.70 -8.80
CA ILE A 147 -6.93 -20.70 -7.61
C ILE A 147 -7.08 -19.34 -6.93
N ASP A 148 -7.56 -19.34 -5.71
CA ASP A 148 -7.67 -18.17 -4.88
C ASP A 148 -6.48 -18.02 -3.92
N ARG A 149 -6.42 -16.90 -3.21
CA ARG A 149 -5.39 -16.54 -2.24
C ARG A 149 -5.21 -17.59 -1.13
N HIS A 150 -6.27 -18.32 -0.76
CA HIS A 150 -6.25 -19.34 0.27
C HIS A 150 -5.58 -20.64 -0.21
N HIS A 151 -5.61 -20.91 -1.52
CA HIS A 151 -5.01 -22.09 -2.14
C HIS A 151 -3.65 -21.83 -2.78
N PHE A 152 -3.28 -20.58 -2.92
CA PHE A 152 -2.07 -20.19 -3.63
C PHE A 152 -0.80 -20.60 -2.89
N ASN A 153 0.16 -21.18 -3.63
CA ASN A 153 1.50 -21.47 -3.14
C ASN A 153 2.51 -20.63 -3.93
N ALA A 154 3.05 -19.60 -3.30
CA ALA A 154 4.06 -18.72 -3.89
C ALA A 154 5.41 -19.43 -3.95
N ILE A 155 5.87 -19.80 -5.15
CA ILE A 155 7.20 -20.39 -5.36
C ILE A 155 8.19 -19.26 -5.63
N VAL A 156 8.98 -18.91 -4.64
CA VAL A 156 9.91 -17.77 -4.65
C VAL A 156 11.34 -18.25 -4.46
N SER A 157 12.26 -17.75 -5.27
CA SER A 157 13.70 -17.99 -5.06
C SER A 157 14.19 -17.24 -3.81
N ASP A 158 15.22 -17.77 -3.13
CA ASP A 158 15.84 -17.09 -1.99
C ASP A 158 16.33 -15.69 -2.34
N GLN A 159 16.83 -15.52 -3.57
CA GLN A 159 17.30 -14.24 -4.09
C GLN A 159 16.16 -13.22 -4.20
N ASP A 160 15.04 -13.59 -4.83
CA ASP A 160 13.90 -12.69 -5.01
C ASP A 160 13.18 -12.44 -3.68
N LEU A 161 13.14 -13.44 -2.79
CA LEU A 161 12.59 -13.29 -1.45
C LEU A 161 13.33 -12.17 -0.68
N VAL A 162 14.66 -12.22 -0.66
CA VAL A 162 15.48 -11.22 0.07
C VAL A 162 15.52 -9.86 -0.63
N GLU A 163 15.59 -9.85 -1.96
CA GLU A 163 15.78 -8.60 -2.73
C GLU A 163 14.49 -7.82 -2.95
N THR A 164 13.34 -8.50 -2.95
CA THR A 164 12.05 -7.90 -3.31
C THR A 164 11.04 -8.00 -2.16
N TYR A 165 10.66 -9.21 -1.76
CA TYR A 165 9.51 -9.42 -0.89
C TYR A 165 9.80 -9.06 0.58
N LEU A 166 10.92 -9.47 1.13
CA LEU A 166 11.30 -9.20 2.53
C LEU A 166 11.79 -7.77 2.78
N LEU A 167 12.27 -7.05 1.76
CA LEU A 167 12.93 -5.76 1.98
C LEU A 167 12.03 -4.70 2.63
N PRO A 168 10.77 -4.49 2.21
CA PRO A 168 9.86 -3.57 2.90
C PRO A 168 9.55 -4.00 4.34
N PHE A 169 9.41 -5.30 4.59
CA PHE A 169 9.17 -5.83 5.94
C PHE A 169 10.39 -5.69 6.84
N LYS A 170 11.60 -5.84 6.30
CA LYS A 170 12.83 -5.51 7.05
C LYS A 170 12.78 -4.07 7.56
N THR A 171 12.47 -3.13 6.70
CA THR A 171 12.36 -1.72 7.08
C THR A 171 11.21 -1.48 8.07
N CYS A 172 10.05 -2.08 7.84
CA CYS A 172 8.92 -1.98 8.75
C CYS A 172 9.27 -2.46 10.17
N ILE A 173 9.89 -3.63 10.28
CA ILE A 173 10.19 -4.27 11.56
C ILE A 173 11.42 -3.65 12.22
N GLN A 174 12.55 -3.66 11.51
CA GLN A 174 13.86 -3.31 12.08
C GLN A 174 14.02 -1.81 12.25
N ASP A 175 13.61 -1.01 11.25
CA ASP A 175 13.88 0.41 11.23
C ASP A 175 12.73 1.24 11.80
N ALA A 176 11.51 0.93 11.37
CA ALA A 176 10.31 1.63 11.83
C ALA A 176 9.79 1.07 13.17
N GLN A 177 10.22 -0.14 13.57
CA GLN A 177 9.84 -0.78 14.84
C GLN A 177 8.33 -0.91 14.99
N VAL A 178 7.69 -1.50 13.98
CA VAL A 178 6.25 -1.74 13.98
C VAL A 178 5.81 -2.61 15.16
N ALA A 179 4.62 -2.36 15.68
CA ALA A 179 4.06 -3.10 16.82
C ALA A 179 3.54 -4.49 16.45
N SER A 180 3.24 -4.74 15.18
CA SER A 180 2.78 -6.05 14.72
C SER A 180 3.01 -6.27 13.22
N ILE A 181 2.99 -7.55 12.82
CA ILE A 181 2.91 -7.96 11.41
C ILE A 181 1.80 -8.99 11.27
N MET A 182 1.29 -9.14 10.04
CA MET A 182 0.24 -10.12 9.73
C MET A 182 0.76 -11.17 8.76
N CYS A 183 0.71 -12.45 9.15
CA CYS A 183 1.00 -13.53 8.23
C CYS A 183 -0.14 -13.72 7.22
N SER A 184 0.22 -13.98 5.96
CA SER A 184 -0.69 -14.01 4.83
C SER A 184 -1.48 -15.33 4.69
N TYR A 185 -2.43 -15.36 3.74
CA TYR A 185 -3.22 -16.56 3.43
C TYR A 185 -2.42 -17.65 2.73
N ASN A 186 -1.57 -17.26 1.79
CA ASN A 186 -0.87 -18.17 0.89
C ASN A 186 0.19 -19.04 1.59
N SER A 187 0.56 -20.13 0.94
CA SER A 187 1.81 -20.83 1.25
C SER A 187 2.99 -20.17 0.54
N ILE A 188 4.18 -20.30 1.11
CA ILE A 188 5.45 -19.86 0.51
C ILE A 188 6.37 -21.07 0.45
N ASN A 189 6.74 -21.47 -0.77
CA ASN A 189 7.56 -22.66 -1.00
C ASN A 189 6.99 -23.94 -0.31
N GLY A 190 5.67 -24.07 -0.30
CA GLY A 190 4.95 -25.22 0.26
C GLY A 190 4.61 -25.13 1.75
N ILE A 191 5.00 -24.07 2.46
CA ILE A 191 4.71 -23.88 3.88
C ILE A 191 3.70 -22.73 4.03
N PRO A 192 2.52 -22.93 4.67
CA PRO A 192 1.56 -21.85 4.94
C PRO A 192 2.22 -20.72 5.73
N ALA A 193 1.97 -19.47 5.33
CA ALA A 193 2.67 -18.31 5.90
C ALA A 193 2.52 -18.23 7.44
N CYS A 194 1.34 -18.53 7.98
CA CYS A 194 1.09 -18.52 9.43
C CYS A 194 1.68 -19.74 10.19
N ALA A 195 2.23 -20.74 9.48
CA ALA A 195 2.99 -21.86 10.03
C ALA A 195 4.47 -21.80 9.64
N HIS A 196 4.94 -20.71 9.04
CA HIS A 196 6.28 -20.63 8.47
C HIS A 196 7.31 -20.17 9.51
N GLN A 197 7.81 -21.11 10.32
CA GLN A 197 8.74 -20.83 11.42
C GLN A 197 9.98 -20.03 10.98
N PHE A 198 10.57 -20.36 9.81
CA PHE A 198 11.74 -19.61 9.32
C PHE A 198 11.43 -18.13 9.09
N LEU A 199 10.28 -17.80 8.49
CA LEU A 199 9.90 -16.41 8.23
C LEU A 199 9.52 -15.67 9.53
N LEU A 200 8.72 -16.30 10.39
CA LEU A 200 8.17 -15.63 11.57
C LEU A 200 9.16 -15.55 12.73
N GLU A 201 9.90 -16.64 13.04
CA GLU A 201 10.88 -16.63 14.13
C GLU A 201 12.26 -16.21 13.66
N THR A 202 12.86 -16.91 12.66
CA THR A 202 14.25 -16.62 12.29
C THR A 202 14.40 -15.27 11.59
N ILE A 203 13.52 -14.94 10.64
CA ILE A 203 13.63 -13.66 9.93
C ILE A 203 13.01 -12.51 10.72
N ALA A 204 11.72 -12.58 11.05
CA ALA A 204 11.05 -11.43 11.64
C ALA A 204 11.54 -11.16 13.09
N ARG A 205 11.70 -12.20 13.94
CA ARG A 205 12.05 -11.98 15.34
C ARG A 205 13.55 -11.97 15.62
N GLU A 206 14.30 -12.96 15.09
CA GLU A 206 15.73 -13.05 15.40
C GLU A 206 16.56 -12.07 14.54
N ALA A 207 16.35 -12.05 13.22
CA ALA A 207 17.16 -11.23 12.32
C ALA A 207 16.70 -9.75 12.26
N TYR A 208 15.38 -9.49 12.23
CA TYR A 208 14.83 -8.12 12.13
C TYR A 208 14.41 -7.55 13.49
N HIS A 209 14.43 -8.35 14.55
CA HIS A 209 14.15 -7.93 15.94
C HIS A 209 12.73 -7.42 16.15
N LEU A 210 11.71 -8.13 15.63
CA LEU A 210 10.30 -7.78 15.87
C LEU A 210 10.03 -7.73 17.38
N ASN A 211 9.77 -6.55 17.90
CA ASN A 211 9.36 -6.30 19.27
C ASN A 211 7.83 -6.04 19.31
N GLY A 212 7.07 -7.07 18.98
CA GLY A 212 5.62 -7.02 18.85
C GLY A 212 5.04 -8.41 18.63
N PHE A 213 3.80 -8.45 18.14
CA PHE A 213 3.09 -9.71 17.90
C PHE A 213 2.89 -9.98 16.41
N VAL A 214 2.66 -11.26 16.10
CA VAL A 214 2.20 -11.71 14.79
C VAL A 214 0.71 -12.04 14.88
N VAL A 215 -0.10 -11.41 14.05
CA VAL A 215 -1.51 -11.76 13.88
C VAL A 215 -1.69 -12.54 12.57
N SER A 216 -2.59 -13.51 12.56
CA SER A 216 -2.99 -14.16 11.31
C SER A 216 -3.92 -13.29 10.50
N ASP A 217 -3.89 -13.40 9.17
CA ASP A 217 -5.03 -12.96 8.38
C ASP A 217 -6.28 -13.77 8.74
N CYS A 218 -7.46 -13.27 8.40
CA CYS A 218 -8.72 -13.83 8.92
C CYS A 218 -8.96 -15.26 8.43
N ASN A 219 -9.01 -16.21 9.37
CA ASN A 219 -9.10 -17.65 9.17
C ASN A 219 -7.85 -18.30 8.54
N ALA A 220 -6.74 -17.62 8.35
CA ALA A 220 -5.52 -18.18 7.75
C ALA A 220 -4.92 -19.34 8.58
N ILE A 221 -5.19 -19.43 9.88
CA ILE A 221 -4.81 -20.60 10.69
C ILE A 221 -5.65 -21.81 10.29
N SER A 222 -6.95 -21.64 10.10
CA SER A 222 -7.83 -22.71 9.61
C SER A 222 -7.41 -23.23 8.23
N ASP A 223 -6.90 -22.34 7.36
CA ASP A 223 -6.44 -22.68 6.02
C ASP A 223 -5.24 -23.64 6.02
N ILE A 224 -4.40 -23.64 7.07
CA ILE A 224 -3.28 -24.58 7.22
C ILE A 224 -3.74 -26.04 7.07
N LEU A 225 -4.86 -26.37 7.70
CA LEU A 225 -5.47 -27.70 7.63
C LEU A 225 -6.41 -27.86 6.44
N HIS A 226 -7.40 -26.98 6.34
CA HIS A 226 -8.55 -27.21 5.47
C HIS A 226 -8.30 -26.85 4.01
N THR A 227 -7.37 -25.94 3.75
CA THR A 227 -7.10 -25.43 2.39
C THR A 227 -5.73 -25.88 1.89
N HIS A 228 -4.69 -25.70 2.69
CA HIS A 228 -3.33 -26.11 2.32
C HIS A 228 -3.03 -27.58 2.57
N HIS A 229 -3.84 -28.25 3.41
CA HIS A 229 -3.63 -29.66 3.80
C HIS A 229 -2.23 -29.94 4.33
N TYR A 230 -1.63 -28.93 5.01
CA TYR A 230 -0.27 -29.00 5.55
C TYR A 230 -0.20 -29.82 6.83
N THR A 231 -1.27 -29.82 7.61
CA THR A 231 -1.43 -30.62 8.85
C THR A 231 -2.56 -31.63 8.68
N SER A 232 -2.67 -32.55 9.63
CA SER A 232 -3.66 -33.65 9.59
C SER A 232 -4.75 -33.52 10.65
N THR A 233 -4.55 -32.69 11.68
CA THR A 233 -5.52 -32.49 12.77
C THR A 233 -5.57 -31.03 13.22
N ASP A 234 -6.67 -30.66 13.87
CA ASP A 234 -6.87 -29.32 14.41
C ASP A 234 -5.79 -28.98 15.46
N GLU A 235 -5.43 -29.95 16.31
CA GLU A 235 -4.44 -29.74 17.38
C GLU A 235 -3.03 -29.57 16.83
N GLU A 236 -2.67 -30.34 15.79
CA GLU A 236 -1.43 -30.17 15.05
C GLU A 236 -1.36 -28.79 14.41
N THR A 237 -2.47 -28.31 13.85
CA THR A 237 -2.59 -26.98 13.24
C THR A 237 -2.35 -25.87 14.25
N VAL A 238 -2.98 -25.97 15.42
CA VAL A 238 -2.70 -25.04 16.55
C VAL A 238 -1.23 -25.04 16.89
N ALA A 239 -0.61 -26.22 17.02
CA ALA A 239 0.77 -26.35 17.43
C ALA A 239 1.74 -25.73 16.40
N VAL A 240 1.59 -26.04 15.11
CA VAL A 240 2.51 -25.52 14.10
C VAL A 240 2.39 -24.00 13.95
N ALA A 241 1.17 -23.44 14.03
CA ALA A 241 0.97 -22.01 13.95
C ALA A 241 1.55 -21.27 15.18
N LEU A 242 1.26 -21.77 16.39
CA LEU A 242 1.73 -21.15 17.63
C LEU A 242 3.25 -21.26 17.77
N HIS A 243 3.85 -22.41 17.45
CA HIS A 243 5.30 -22.63 17.49
C HIS A 243 6.04 -21.87 16.38
N ALA A 244 5.39 -21.61 15.24
CA ALA A 244 5.94 -20.72 14.21
C ALA A 244 5.95 -19.25 14.64
N GLY A 245 5.24 -18.88 15.72
CA GLY A 245 5.22 -17.53 16.27
C GLY A 245 3.98 -16.71 15.94
N THR A 246 2.89 -17.32 15.45
CA THR A 246 1.59 -16.66 15.27
C THR A 246 0.89 -16.53 16.62
N ASP A 247 0.87 -15.31 17.17
CA ASP A 247 0.45 -15.03 18.55
C ASP A 247 -1.05 -14.76 18.68
N LEU A 248 -1.66 -14.19 17.67
CA LEU A 248 -3.04 -13.70 17.68
C LEU A 248 -3.76 -14.17 16.42
N GLU A 249 -4.97 -14.66 16.54
CA GLU A 249 -5.75 -15.12 15.41
C GLU A 249 -6.87 -14.13 15.04
N CYS A 250 -6.97 -13.74 13.78
CA CYS A 250 -8.23 -13.24 13.21
C CYS A 250 -9.11 -14.42 12.82
N GLY A 251 -9.94 -14.86 13.73
CA GLY A 251 -10.77 -16.06 13.61
C GLY A 251 -11.10 -16.63 14.98
N VAL A 252 -11.47 -17.90 14.99
CA VAL A 252 -11.89 -18.62 16.21
C VAL A 252 -11.26 -20.04 16.33
N PHE A 253 -10.30 -20.38 15.48
CA PHE A 253 -9.69 -21.70 15.45
C PHE A 253 -8.91 -21.97 16.76
N TYR A 254 -8.11 -21.02 17.21
CA TYR A 254 -7.42 -21.09 18.51
C TYR A 254 -8.41 -21.26 19.67
N LEU A 255 -9.51 -20.49 19.66
CA LEU A 255 -10.51 -20.55 20.71
C LEU A 255 -11.11 -21.95 20.85
N PHE A 256 -11.36 -22.64 19.72
CA PHE A 256 -12.02 -23.96 19.72
C PHE A 256 -11.06 -25.13 19.93
N HIS A 257 -9.82 -25.05 19.44
CA HIS A 257 -8.94 -26.23 19.36
C HIS A 257 -7.72 -26.18 20.29
N MET A 258 -7.34 -25.01 20.83
CA MET A 258 -6.15 -24.86 21.66
C MET A 258 -6.23 -25.66 22.98
N ASN A 259 -7.42 -25.74 23.60
CA ASN A 259 -7.63 -26.54 24.81
C ASN A 259 -7.41 -28.06 24.55
N ASP A 260 -7.81 -28.56 23.40
CA ASP A 260 -7.60 -29.97 23.05
C ASP A 260 -6.15 -30.23 22.63
N ALA A 261 -5.49 -29.26 22.00
CA ALA A 261 -4.04 -29.31 21.76
C ALA A 261 -3.23 -29.40 23.08
N LEU A 262 -3.63 -28.64 24.11
CA LEU A 262 -3.05 -28.76 25.46
C LEU A 262 -3.25 -30.15 26.06
N LYS A 263 -4.48 -30.69 26.06
CA LYS A 263 -4.79 -32.02 26.60
C LYS A 263 -4.00 -33.13 25.91
N LYS A 264 -3.81 -33.02 24.60
CA LYS A 264 -3.04 -33.96 23.78
C LYS A 264 -1.53 -33.70 23.83
N LYS A 265 -1.08 -32.67 24.52
CA LYS A 265 0.33 -32.25 24.66
C LYS A 265 1.02 -31.87 23.35
N TRP A 266 0.26 -31.36 22.37
CA TRP A 266 0.81 -30.73 21.19
C TRP A 266 1.44 -29.37 21.50
N ILE A 267 0.86 -28.66 22.47
CA ILE A 267 1.35 -27.42 23.05
C ILE A 267 1.34 -27.52 24.59
N ASN A 268 1.99 -26.56 25.22
CA ASN A 268 1.93 -26.39 26.68
C ASN A 268 1.45 -24.97 27.03
N GLU A 269 1.13 -24.70 28.30
CA GLU A 269 0.59 -23.41 28.71
C GLU A 269 1.60 -22.27 28.53
N THR A 270 2.91 -22.56 28.59
CA THR A 270 3.94 -21.53 28.37
C THR A 270 4.01 -21.05 26.93
N ASP A 271 3.56 -21.85 25.94
CA ASP A 271 3.48 -21.42 24.55
C ASP A 271 2.40 -20.34 24.40
N ILE A 272 1.24 -20.54 25.07
CA ILE A 272 0.16 -19.54 25.13
C ILE A 272 0.62 -18.30 25.88
N ASP A 273 1.29 -18.47 27.02
CA ASP A 273 1.80 -17.36 27.81
C ASP A 273 2.77 -16.49 27.00
N GLN A 274 3.59 -17.11 26.16
CA GLN A 274 4.54 -16.38 25.30
C GLN A 274 3.81 -15.54 24.22
N ALA A 275 2.78 -16.09 23.60
CA ALA A 275 1.95 -15.37 22.64
C ALA A 275 1.25 -14.17 23.32
N LEU A 276 0.63 -14.40 24.48
CA LEU A 276 -0.02 -13.33 25.24
C LEU A 276 0.98 -12.29 25.77
N MET A 277 2.20 -12.69 26.11
CA MET A 277 3.23 -11.75 26.52
C MET A 277 3.52 -10.72 25.44
N ARG A 278 3.54 -11.13 24.17
CA ARG A 278 3.80 -10.25 23.03
C ARG A 278 2.63 -9.32 22.74
N THR A 279 1.40 -9.81 22.85
CA THR A 279 0.19 -8.98 22.62
C THR A 279 -0.03 -7.99 23.78
N TYR A 280 0.05 -8.43 25.04
CA TYR A 280 -0.13 -7.56 26.19
C TYR A 280 1.00 -6.54 26.37
N ASP A 281 2.24 -6.86 25.98
CA ASP A 281 3.32 -5.88 25.94
C ASP A 281 2.93 -4.67 25.07
N VAL A 282 2.33 -4.92 23.91
CA VAL A 282 1.86 -3.84 23.00
C VAL A 282 0.69 -3.07 23.63
N LEU A 283 -0.30 -3.72 24.26
CA LEU A 283 -1.40 -3.03 24.95
C LEU A 283 -0.89 -2.12 26.08
N ILE A 284 0.13 -2.55 26.81
CA ILE A 284 0.74 -1.74 27.87
C ILE A 284 1.48 -0.53 27.25
N ARG A 285 2.18 -0.74 26.14
CA ARG A 285 2.86 0.35 25.41
C ARG A 285 1.86 1.35 24.82
N LEU A 286 0.63 0.94 24.52
CA LEU A 286 -0.50 1.84 24.17
C LEU A 286 -1.07 2.60 25.38
N GLY A 287 -0.63 2.26 26.60
CA GLY A 287 -1.16 2.87 27.84
C GLY A 287 -2.57 2.40 28.21
N TRP A 288 -2.98 1.18 27.77
CA TRP A 288 -4.34 0.67 28.01
C TRP A 288 -4.66 0.47 29.48
N PHE A 289 -3.64 0.20 30.32
CA PHE A 289 -3.75 0.03 31.76
C PHE A 289 -3.40 1.27 32.58
N ASP A 290 -3.02 2.36 31.93
CA ASP A 290 -2.55 3.56 32.61
C ASP A 290 -3.71 4.56 32.86
N PRO A 291 -3.57 5.46 33.84
CA PRO A 291 -4.60 6.45 34.12
C PRO A 291 -4.95 7.29 32.87
N PRO A 292 -6.24 7.50 32.58
CA PRO A 292 -6.67 8.23 31.38
C PRO A 292 -6.02 9.60 31.23
N GLU A 293 -5.80 10.30 32.34
CA GLU A 293 -5.24 11.66 32.38
C GLU A 293 -3.78 11.70 31.95
N GLN A 294 -3.07 10.58 32.01
CA GLN A 294 -1.67 10.45 31.64
C GLN A 294 -1.47 10.03 30.19
N GLN A 295 -2.49 9.45 29.56
CA GLN A 295 -2.44 8.95 28.18
C GLN A 295 -3.15 9.94 27.26
N ILE A 296 -2.37 10.82 26.63
CA ILE A 296 -2.90 11.95 25.83
C ILE A 296 -3.76 11.49 24.65
N TYR A 297 -3.41 10.36 24.02
CA TYR A 297 -4.17 9.86 22.86
C TYR A 297 -5.58 9.35 23.24
N ARG A 298 -5.84 9.04 24.50
CA ARG A 298 -7.19 8.71 25.01
C ARG A 298 -8.10 9.93 25.13
N GLN A 299 -7.56 11.13 24.97
CA GLN A 299 -8.33 12.37 24.95
C GLN A 299 -8.83 12.72 23.54
N LEU A 300 -8.30 12.06 22.50
CA LEU A 300 -8.72 12.27 21.12
C LEU A 300 -10.19 11.91 20.93
N ASN A 301 -10.89 12.69 20.13
CA ASN A 301 -12.33 12.56 19.90
C ASN A 301 -12.69 12.97 18.47
N LYS A 302 -13.97 12.95 18.13
CA LYS A 302 -14.44 13.27 16.78
C LYS A 302 -14.05 14.65 16.24
N ASN A 303 -13.70 15.61 17.12
CA ASN A 303 -13.30 16.95 16.69
C ASN A 303 -11.84 17.01 16.24
N ASP A 304 -11.05 15.96 16.55
CA ASP A 304 -9.65 15.80 16.11
C ASP A 304 -9.59 15.11 14.75
N VAL A 305 -10.73 14.64 14.24
CA VAL A 305 -10.86 14.02 12.90
C VAL A 305 -11.36 15.05 11.91
N ASP A 306 -10.84 15.04 10.69
CA ASP A 306 -11.27 15.91 9.59
C ASP A 306 -11.08 17.41 9.90
N THR A 307 -9.94 17.76 10.47
CA THR A 307 -9.55 19.14 10.69
C THR A 307 -9.27 19.88 9.37
N ILE A 308 -9.22 21.21 9.40
CA ILE A 308 -8.88 22.03 8.22
C ILE A 308 -7.51 21.63 7.66
N GLU A 309 -6.54 21.40 8.54
CA GLU A 309 -5.18 20.99 8.19
C GLU A 309 -5.17 19.59 7.54
N ALA A 310 -5.94 18.64 8.07
CA ALA A 310 -6.09 17.30 7.50
C ALA A 310 -6.71 17.34 6.10
N ARG A 311 -7.75 18.16 5.89
CA ARG A 311 -8.36 18.39 4.57
C ARG A 311 -7.37 19.00 3.59
N GLN A 312 -6.59 19.99 4.04
CA GLN A 312 -5.58 20.64 3.21
C GLN A 312 -4.46 19.66 2.83
N LEU A 313 -3.98 18.86 3.78
CA LEU A 313 -2.97 17.82 3.54
C LEU A 313 -3.50 16.77 2.55
N SER A 314 -4.73 16.29 2.71
CA SER A 314 -5.39 15.37 1.78
C SER A 314 -5.47 15.94 0.36
N PHE A 315 -5.79 17.22 0.22
CA PHE A 315 -5.83 17.88 -1.08
C PHE A 315 -4.45 18.01 -1.72
N ILE A 316 -3.43 18.43 -0.95
CA ILE A 316 -2.05 18.51 -1.42
C ILE A 316 -1.55 17.12 -1.87
N SER A 317 -1.78 16.09 -1.07
CA SER A 317 -1.40 14.72 -1.42
C SER A 317 -2.05 14.25 -2.73
N ALA A 318 -3.33 14.59 -2.93
CA ALA A 318 -4.02 14.28 -4.18
C ALA A 318 -3.42 15.03 -5.38
N GLN A 319 -3.05 16.30 -5.23
CA GLN A 319 -2.38 17.07 -6.29
C GLN A 319 -1.01 16.47 -6.66
N GLU A 320 -0.23 16.13 -5.63
CA GLU A 320 1.12 15.57 -5.77
C GLU A 320 1.14 14.18 -6.40
N SER A 321 0.05 13.40 -6.26
CA SER A 321 -0.07 12.06 -6.82
C SER A 321 -0.41 12.04 -8.31
N ILE A 322 -0.92 13.13 -8.88
CA ILE A 322 -1.35 13.19 -10.29
C ILE A 322 -0.14 13.14 -11.21
N VAL A 323 -0.17 12.22 -12.17
CA VAL A 323 0.89 12.00 -13.15
C VAL A 323 0.44 12.48 -14.54
N LEU A 324 1.16 13.43 -15.11
CA LEU A 324 0.98 13.84 -16.51
C LEU A 324 1.80 12.91 -17.41
N LEU A 325 1.13 12.07 -18.20
CA LEU A 325 1.79 11.08 -19.06
C LEU A 325 2.03 11.56 -20.49
N LYS A 326 1.21 12.51 -20.95
CA LYS A 326 1.31 13.05 -22.31
C LYS A 326 0.83 14.49 -22.35
N ASN A 327 1.52 15.35 -23.10
CA ASN A 327 1.14 16.76 -23.27
C ASN A 327 1.66 17.31 -24.61
N ILE A 328 0.98 17.00 -25.71
CA ILE A 328 1.38 17.42 -27.06
C ILE A 328 1.15 18.93 -27.22
N ASN A 329 2.16 19.63 -27.71
CA ASN A 329 2.11 21.06 -27.99
C ASN A 329 1.63 21.91 -26.79
N GLN A 330 1.96 21.48 -25.57
CA GLN A 330 1.54 22.17 -24.35
C GLN A 330 0.00 22.35 -24.29
N ALA A 331 -0.75 21.30 -24.66
CA ALA A 331 -2.22 21.32 -24.64
C ALA A 331 -2.79 21.55 -23.23
N LEU A 332 -2.02 21.27 -22.21
CA LEU A 332 -2.23 21.62 -20.80
C LEU A 332 -1.02 22.45 -20.30
N PRO A 333 -1.21 23.37 -19.33
CA PRO A 333 -2.47 23.72 -18.69
C PRO A 333 -3.39 24.55 -19.61
N LEU A 334 -4.69 24.46 -19.36
CA LEU A 334 -5.65 25.34 -20.02
C LEU A 334 -5.56 26.75 -19.46
N ASN A 335 -5.36 27.74 -20.34
CA ASN A 335 -5.32 29.14 -19.93
C ASN A 335 -6.74 29.66 -19.65
N MET A 336 -7.07 29.85 -18.37
CA MET A 336 -8.40 30.29 -17.92
C MET A 336 -8.90 31.59 -18.61
N ASN A 337 -7.99 32.51 -19.00
CA ASN A 337 -8.36 33.77 -19.67
C ASN A 337 -8.84 33.54 -21.11
N GLN A 338 -8.46 32.43 -21.72
CA GLN A 338 -8.88 32.05 -23.09
C GLN A 338 -10.15 31.20 -23.11
N LEU A 339 -10.71 30.86 -21.97
CA LEU A 339 -11.88 29.99 -21.85
C LEU A 339 -13.22 30.73 -21.73
N THR A 340 -13.20 32.05 -21.71
CA THR A 340 -14.46 32.85 -21.66
C THR A 340 -15.39 32.48 -22.79
N ASN A 341 -16.65 32.15 -22.46
CA ASN A 341 -17.70 31.66 -23.35
C ASN A 341 -17.38 30.32 -24.03
N LYS A 342 -16.44 29.55 -23.52
CA LYS A 342 -16.13 28.22 -24.01
C LYS A 342 -16.91 27.15 -23.25
N ARG A 343 -17.24 26.08 -23.97
CA ARG A 343 -17.88 24.88 -23.45
C ARG A 343 -16.84 23.76 -23.30
N ILE A 344 -16.74 23.21 -22.10
CA ILE A 344 -15.88 22.08 -21.79
C ILE A 344 -16.78 20.88 -21.48
N ALA A 345 -16.66 19.82 -22.26
CA ALA A 345 -17.36 18.56 -22.00
C ALA A 345 -16.49 17.60 -21.21
N LEU A 346 -17.03 17.08 -20.12
CA LEU A 346 -16.50 15.94 -19.39
C LEU A 346 -17.33 14.72 -19.79
N ILE A 347 -16.70 13.74 -20.38
CA ILE A 347 -17.36 12.53 -20.89
C ILE A 347 -16.68 11.32 -20.25
N GLY A 348 -17.45 10.32 -19.88
CA GLY A 348 -16.90 9.05 -19.39
C GLY A 348 -17.40 8.64 -18.01
N PRO A 349 -17.18 7.35 -17.65
CA PRO A 349 -17.79 6.74 -16.48
C PRO A 349 -17.18 7.20 -15.14
N THR A 350 -16.01 7.87 -15.17
CA THR A 350 -15.35 8.35 -13.94
C THR A 350 -15.39 9.87 -13.79
N ALA A 351 -16.07 10.59 -14.70
CA ALA A 351 -16.17 12.06 -14.63
C ALA A 351 -16.97 12.54 -13.40
N ASP A 352 -17.95 11.76 -12.95
CA ASP A 352 -18.77 12.00 -11.75
C ASP A 352 -18.54 10.93 -10.65
N ALA A 353 -17.40 10.23 -10.72
CA ALA A 353 -17.04 9.20 -9.75
C ALA A 353 -16.79 9.81 -8.37
N THR A 354 -17.37 9.21 -7.35
CA THR A 354 -17.21 9.61 -5.95
C THR A 354 -16.54 8.51 -5.11
N VAL A 355 -17.28 7.46 -4.77
CA VAL A 355 -16.77 6.36 -3.93
C VAL A 355 -15.56 5.66 -4.58
N GLN A 356 -15.56 5.53 -5.89
CA GLN A 356 -14.47 4.90 -6.66
C GLN A 356 -13.12 5.60 -6.48
N MET A 357 -13.12 6.90 -6.16
CA MET A 357 -11.88 7.66 -5.91
C MET A 357 -11.16 7.27 -4.63
N GLN A 358 -11.78 6.52 -3.73
CA GLN A 358 -11.25 6.28 -2.39
C GLN A 358 -10.43 5.00 -2.24
N GLY A 359 -10.44 4.09 -3.24
CA GLY A 359 -9.85 2.77 -3.09
C GLY A 359 -10.74 1.83 -2.25
N ILE A 360 -10.16 0.80 -1.65
CA ILE A 360 -10.80 -0.14 -0.72
C ILE A 360 -10.39 0.21 0.72
N TYR A 361 -11.14 -0.25 1.73
CA TYR A 361 -10.83 -0.07 3.16
C TYR A 361 -10.68 1.39 3.60
N HIS A 362 -11.45 2.27 2.99
CA HIS A 362 -11.49 3.67 3.38
C HIS A 362 -12.49 3.91 4.52
N GLY A 363 -12.22 4.88 5.37
CA GLY A 363 -13.21 5.44 6.28
C GLY A 363 -14.31 6.19 5.51
N ARG A 364 -15.41 6.50 6.18
CA ARG A 364 -16.46 7.34 5.59
C ARG A 364 -15.92 8.75 5.38
N ALA A 365 -15.74 9.14 4.12
CA ALA A 365 -15.31 10.49 3.79
C ALA A 365 -16.38 11.51 4.20
N PRO A 366 -16.00 12.63 4.82
CA PRO A 366 -16.92 13.71 5.19
C PRO A 366 -17.49 14.44 3.98
N PHE A 367 -16.76 14.45 2.87
CA PHE A 367 -17.16 14.96 1.55
C PHE A 367 -16.42 14.23 0.45
N LEU A 368 -16.94 14.30 -0.77
CA LEU A 368 -16.32 13.75 -1.96
C LEU A 368 -16.47 14.78 -3.10
N ILE A 369 -15.34 15.20 -3.67
CA ILE A 369 -15.31 16.12 -4.80
C ILE A 369 -14.90 15.34 -6.04
N ASP A 370 -15.89 14.93 -6.85
CA ASP A 370 -15.67 14.28 -8.13
C ASP A 370 -15.08 15.26 -9.19
N PRO A 371 -14.54 14.76 -10.31
CA PRO A 371 -13.96 15.61 -11.35
C PRO A 371 -14.93 16.68 -11.89
N LEU A 372 -16.19 16.33 -12.13
CA LEU A 372 -17.20 17.29 -12.62
C LEU A 372 -17.41 18.43 -11.63
N THR A 373 -17.55 18.11 -10.35
CA THR A 373 -17.65 19.10 -9.27
C THR A 373 -16.36 19.93 -9.14
N GLY A 374 -15.18 19.30 -9.23
CA GLY A 374 -13.90 20.01 -9.21
C GLY A 374 -13.76 21.04 -10.33
N PHE A 375 -14.10 20.66 -11.57
CA PHE A 375 -14.10 21.58 -12.71
C PHE A 375 -15.08 22.73 -12.52
N LYS A 376 -16.31 22.45 -12.10
CA LYS A 376 -17.32 23.49 -11.82
C LYS A 376 -16.87 24.45 -10.73
N ASN A 377 -16.25 23.95 -9.67
CA ASN A 377 -15.75 24.77 -8.56
C ASN A 377 -14.69 25.77 -9.04
N LEU A 378 -13.69 25.32 -9.81
CA LEU A 378 -12.61 26.18 -10.28
C LEU A 378 -13.05 27.16 -11.39
N THR A 379 -14.15 26.88 -12.07
CA THR A 379 -14.72 27.77 -13.10
C THR A 379 -15.88 28.62 -12.58
N SER A 380 -16.24 28.49 -11.31
CA SER A 380 -17.32 29.25 -10.69
C SER A 380 -17.10 30.77 -10.83
N GLY A 381 -18.14 31.50 -11.17
CA GLY A 381 -18.10 32.95 -11.43
C GLY A 381 -17.43 33.36 -12.74
N LYS A 382 -17.03 32.38 -13.59
CA LYS A 382 -16.48 32.62 -14.93
C LYS A 382 -17.49 32.21 -15.98
N SER A 383 -17.49 32.89 -17.16
CA SER A 383 -18.34 32.52 -18.30
C SER A 383 -17.78 31.29 -19.03
N ILE A 384 -17.72 30.14 -18.32
CA ILE A 384 -17.26 28.85 -18.83
C ILE A 384 -18.36 27.83 -18.57
N ASP A 385 -18.79 27.12 -19.63
CA ASP A 385 -19.88 26.13 -19.56
C ASP A 385 -19.30 24.72 -19.37
N ILE A 386 -19.43 24.13 -18.18
CA ILE A 386 -19.02 22.76 -17.88
C ILE A 386 -20.20 21.82 -18.02
N VAL A 387 -20.13 20.93 -19.00
CA VAL A 387 -21.18 19.97 -19.34
C VAL A 387 -20.70 18.54 -19.22
N TYR A 388 -21.63 17.62 -18.97
CA TYR A 388 -21.30 16.21 -18.67
C TYR A 388 -22.17 15.24 -19.46
N ALA A 389 -21.56 14.12 -19.84
CA ALA A 389 -22.26 12.92 -20.31
C ALA A 389 -21.47 11.68 -19.87
N ARG A 390 -22.16 10.68 -19.30
CA ARG A 390 -21.53 9.42 -18.91
C ARG A 390 -20.87 8.69 -20.09
N GLY A 391 -21.57 8.63 -21.23
CA GLY A 391 -21.07 8.08 -22.49
C GLY A 391 -21.02 6.55 -22.53
N CYS A 392 -20.44 5.88 -21.55
CA CYS A 392 -20.35 4.41 -21.50
C CYS A 392 -20.37 3.89 -20.05
N GLY A 393 -20.49 2.57 -19.92
CA GLY A 393 -20.26 1.87 -18.65
C GLY A 393 -18.78 1.74 -18.32
N MET A 394 -18.46 1.21 -17.11
CA MET A 394 -17.10 0.96 -16.69
C MET A 394 -16.45 -0.16 -17.51
N SER A 395 -17.08 -1.33 -17.58
CA SER A 395 -16.56 -2.51 -18.28
C SER A 395 -17.58 -3.20 -19.18
N HIS A 396 -18.87 -3.02 -18.95
CA HIS A 396 -19.91 -3.66 -19.74
C HIS A 396 -20.08 -2.96 -21.09
N HIS A 397 -20.34 -3.72 -22.15
CA HIS A 397 -20.70 -3.22 -23.48
C HIS A 397 -22.07 -2.51 -23.44
N ASP A 398 -22.07 -1.32 -22.82
CA ASP A 398 -23.23 -0.46 -22.75
C ASP A 398 -22.95 0.83 -23.55
N GLU A 399 -23.39 0.80 -24.82
CA GLU A 399 -23.22 1.90 -25.76
C GLU A 399 -24.44 2.84 -25.84
N ARG A 400 -25.43 2.63 -24.94
CA ARG A 400 -26.70 3.40 -24.99
C ARG A 400 -26.50 4.91 -24.94
N ASP A 401 -25.46 5.35 -24.23
CA ASP A 401 -25.17 6.77 -24.04
C ASP A 401 -24.14 7.32 -25.04
N PHE A 402 -23.58 6.49 -25.93
CA PHE A 402 -22.59 6.92 -26.93
C PHE A 402 -23.10 8.09 -27.78
N ALA A 403 -24.32 7.98 -28.30
CA ALA A 403 -24.89 9.02 -29.16
C ALA A 403 -25.03 10.37 -28.43
N ALA A 404 -25.37 10.37 -27.16
CA ALA A 404 -25.44 11.59 -26.35
C ALA A 404 -24.04 12.19 -26.11
N ALA A 405 -23.06 11.37 -25.77
CA ALA A 405 -21.68 11.79 -25.59
C ALA A 405 -21.06 12.36 -26.88
N ILE A 406 -21.29 11.71 -28.01
CA ILE A 406 -20.82 12.16 -29.32
C ILE A 406 -21.44 13.54 -29.70
N ARG A 407 -22.74 13.71 -29.52
CA ARG A 407 -23.39 15.01 -29.73
C ARG A 407 -22.83 16.09 -28.81
N LEU A 408 -22.58 15.76 -27.55
CA LEU A 408 -21.99 16.67 -26.58
C LEU A 408 -20.58 17.10 -27.01
N ALA A 409 -19.75 16.15 -27.44
CA ALA A 409 -18.38 16.40 -27.91
C ALA A 409 -18.40 17.33 -29.15
N GLN A 410 -19.30 17.08 -30.12
CA GLN A 410 -19.47 17.93 -31.33
C GLN A 410 -19.86 19.38 -31.00
N ALA A 411 -20.63 19.57 -29.91
CA ALA A 411 -21.12 20.86 -29.45
C ALA A 411 -20.16 21.59 -28.50
N SER A 412 -19.01 21.00 -28.16
CA SER A 412 -18.08 21.54 -27.17
C SER A 412 -16.79 22.04 -27.81
N ASP A 413 -16.17 23.03 -27.18
CA ASP A 413 -14.87 23.58 -27.61
C ASP A 413 -13.70 22.69 -27.13
N ILE A 414 -13.82 22.10 -25.95
CA ILE A 414 -12.79 21.25 -25.33
C ILE A 414 -13.47 19.99 -24.79
N VAL A 415 -12.86 18.84 -25.01
CA VAL A 415 -13.42 17.55 -24.60
C VAL A 415 -12.41 16.78 -23.74
N PHE A 416 -12.84 16.40 -22.54
CA PHE A 416 -12.15 15.46 -21.67
C PHE A 416 -12.90 14.13 -21.63
N PHE A 417 -12.17 13.04 -21.76
CA PHE A 417 -12.67 11.71 -21.45
C PHE A 417 -12.09 11.26 -20.10
N PHE A 418 -12.97 10.90 -19.17
CA PHE A 418 -12.64 10.35 -17.86
C PHE A 418 -13.01 8.88 -17.84
N GLY A 419 -12.01 8.01 -17.73
CA GLY A 419 -12.18 6.56 -17.73
C GLY A 419 -11.22 5.85 -16.80
N GLY A 420 -11.08 4.54 -17.00
CA GLY A 420 -10.21 3.68 -16.21
C GLY A 420 -10.93 2.43 -15.69
N ILE A 421 -10.63 2.06 -14.46
CA ILE A 421 -11.27 0.92 -13.80
C ILE A 421 -11.70 1.32 -12.38
N ASP A 422 -12.52 0.46 -11.77
CA ASP A 422 -12.93 0.57 -10.37
C ASP A 422 -12.99 -0.82 -9.71
N HIS A 423 -13.49 -0.87 -8.48
CA HIS A 423 -13.60 -2.09 -7.69
C HIS A 423 -14.59 -3.13 -8.24
N THR A 424 -15.33 -2.84 -9.32
CA THR A 424 -16.11 -3.87 -10.03
C THR A 424 -15.23 -4.75 -10.93
N ILE A 425 -14.02 -4.29 -11.26
CA ILE A 425 -13.06 -4.96 -12.14
C ILE A 425 -11.93 -5.59 -11.33
N GLU A 426 -11.40 -4.87 -10.35
CA GLU A 426 -10.23 -5.26 -9.54
C GLU A 426 -10.47 -4.90 -8.08
N ARG A 427 -10.40 -5.87 -7.18
CA ARG A 427 -10.55 -5.68 -5.73
C ARG A 427 -10.05 -6.89 -4.96
N GLU A 428 -10.08 -6.83 -3.64
CA GLU A 428 -9.87 -7.98 -2.78
C GLU A 428 -10.76 -9.17 -3.19
N GLY A 429 -10.16 -10.34 -3.31
CA GLY A 429 -10.80 -11.57 -3.79
C GLY A 429 -11.01 -11.65 -5.31
N THR A 430 -10.54 -10.66 -6.08
CA THR A 430 -10.76 -10.62 -7.54
C THR A 430 -9.60 -9.96 -8.27
N ASP A 431 -8.80 -10.76 -8.99
CA ASP A 431 -7.84 -10.27 -9.96
C ASP A 431 -8.53 -10.00 -11.31
N ARG A 432 -8.09 -8.95 -12.00
CA ARG A 432 -8.55 -8.67 -13.37
C ARG A 432 -7.85 -9.58 -14.38
N GLN A 433 -8.59 -10.02 -15.38
CA GLN A 433 -8.10 -10.92 -16.45
C GLN A 433 -7.35 -10.20 -17.57
N SER A 434 -7.44 -8.88 -17.63
CA SER A 434 -6.81 -8.05 -18.66
C SER A 434 -6.33 -6.74 -18.04
N ILE A 435 -5.16 -6.31 -18.46
CA ILE A 435 -4.61 -4.98 -18.10
C ILE A 435 -4.84 -3.94 -19.21
N ALA A 436 -5.64 -4.27 -20.23
CA ALA A 436 -6.09 -3.30 -21.23
C ALA A 436 -7.12 -2.32 -20.65
N LEU A 437 -7.21 -1.13 -21.24
CA LEU A 437 -8.36 -0.27 -21.02
C LEU A 437 -9.64 -0.98 -21.49
N PRO A 438 -10.74 -0.99 -20.72
CA PRO A 438 -11.97 -1.67 -21.13
C PRO A 438 -12.43 -1.29 -22.55
N ASP A 439 -12.78 -2.29 -23.36
CA ASP A 439 -13.06 -2.12 -24.79
C ASP A 439 -14.16 -1.10 -25.08
N VAL A 440 -15.20 -1.04 -24.25
CA VAL A 440 -16.29 -0.06 -24.39
C VAL A 440 -15.78 1.38 -24.26
N GLN A 441 -14.85 1.62 -23.36
CA GLN A 441 -14.22 2.93 -23.18
C GLN A 441 -13.31 3.28 -24.35
N LEU A 442 -12.47 2.34 -24.79
CA LEU A 442 -11.62 2.52 -25.96
C LEU A 442 -12.43 2.76 -27.23
N SER A 443 -13.56 2.07 -27.39
CA SER A 443 -14.51 2.26 -28.50
C SER A 443 -15.07 3.68 -28.52
N LEU A 444 -15.49 4.19 -27.35
CA LEU A 444 -15.98 5.57 -27.24
C LEU A 444 -14.88 6.59 -27.54
N ILE A 445 -13.67 6.42 -26.98
CA ILE A 445 -12.52 7.30 -27.27
C ILE A 445 -12.28 7.41 -28.79
N LYS A 446 -12.24 6.26 -29.50
CA LYS A 446 -12.06 6.23 -30.96
C LYS A 446 -13.17 6.98 -31.73
N GLN A 447 -14.38 7.00 -31.19
CA GLN A 447 -15.48 7.77 -31.80
C GLN A 447 -15.39 9.25 -31.46
N LEU A 448 -15.02 9.61 -30.24
CA LEU A 448 -14.79 11.00 -29.83
C LEU A 448 -13.67 11.66 -30.64
N GLU A 449 -12.58 10.95 -30.92
CA GLU A 449 -11.48 11.46 -31.76
C GLU A 449 -11.94 11.90 -33.16
N LYS A 450 -12.95 11.23 -33.74
CA LYS A 450 -13.47 11.54 -35.08
C LYS A 450 -14.33 12.79 -35.11
N VAL A 451 -14.95 13.16 -34.00
CA VAL A 451 -15.97 14.21 -33.95
C VAL A 451 -15.53 15.45 -33.18
N THR A 452 -14.50 15.33 -32.32
CA THR A 452 -13.98 16.44 -31.53
C THR A 452 -13.32 17.47 -32.45
N ARG A 453 -13.73 18.74 -32.34
CA ARG A 453 -13.21 19.86 -33.15
C ARG A 453 -11.79 20.24 -32.81
N SER A 454 -11.44 20.13 -31.50
CA SER A 454 -10.10 20.34 -30.95
C SER A 454 -9.48 19.02 -30.60
N SER A 455 -8.40 19.06 -29.81
CA SER A 455 -7.78 17.87 -29.27
C SER A 455 -8.64 17.25 -28.17
N LEU A 456 -8.53 15.93 -28.02
CA LEU A 456 -9.15 15.16 -26.93
C LEU A 456 -8.14 15.04 -25.77
N HIS A 457 -8.60 15.26 -24.57
CA HIS A 457 -7.84 15.10 -23.34
C HIS A 457 -8.33 13.86 -22.59
N ILE A 458 -7.43 13.03 -22.09
CA ILE A 458 -7.78 11.77 -21.43
C ILE A 458 -7.32 11.82 -19.97
N VAL A 459 -8.19 11.39 -19.07
CA VAL A 459 -7.90 11.18 -17.65
C VAL A 459 -8.24 9.75 -17.28
N ILE A 460 -7.28 9.02 -16.73
CA ILE A 460 -7.43 7.62 -16.31
C ILE A 460 -7.38 7.52 -14.79
N MET A 461 -8.41 6.87 -14.24
CA MET A 461 -8.49 6.51 -12.82
C MET A 461 -8.33 5.00 -12.65
N SER A 462 -7.31 4.56 -11.93
CA SER A 462 -7.06 3.14 -11.67
C SER A 462 -6.08 2.97 -10.51
N GLY A 463 -6.22 1.91 -9.71
CA GLY A 463 -5.23 1.56 -8.69
C GLY A 463 -3.93 1.05 -9.30
N GLY A 464 -4.03 0.11 -10.25
CA GLY A 464 -2.89 -0.47 -10.98
C GLY A 464 -2.71 0.12 -12.39
N GLY A 465 -1.59 -0.26 -13.04
CA GLY A 465 -1.29 0.15 -14.41
C GLY A 465 -2.31 -0.37 -15.42
N ILE A 466 -2.64 0.43 -16.42
CA ILE A 466 -3.52 0.07 -17.55
C ILE A 466 -2.78 0.34 -18.85
N ASP A 467 -2.88 -0.60 -19.81
CA ASP A 467 -2.36 -0.35 -21.16
C ASP A 467 -3.14 0.78 -21.85
N VAL A 468 -2.46 1.89 -22.01
CA VAL A 468 -2.93 3.10 -22.69
C VAL A 468 -2.14 3.38 -23.98
N SER A 469 -1.54 2.35 -24.58
CA SER A 469 -0.70 2.50 -25.79
C SER A 469 -1.42 3.17 -26.94
N TYR A 470 -2.69 2.83 -27.19
CA TYR A 470 -3.51 3.52 -28.20
C TYR A 470 -3.57 5.03 -27.94
N ILE A 471 -3.83 5.44 -26.71
CA ILE A 471 -3.93 6.86 -26.32
C ILE A 471 -2.58 7.54 -26.41
N ARG A 472 -1.52 6.86 -25.96
CA ARG A 472 -0.15 7.35 -26.08
C ARG A 472 0.22 7.68 -27.52
N ASP A 473 -0.12 6.80 -28.45
CA ASP A 473 0.30 6.88 -29.86
C ASP A 473 -0.63 7.75 -30.73
N SER A 474 -1.87 7.99 -30.28
CA SER A 474 -2.85 8.82 -31.03
C SER A 474 -2.47 10.30 -30.99
N ILE A 475 -2.35 10.92 -32.18
CA ILE A 475 -2.11 12.36 -32.31
C ILE A 475 -3.32 13.22 -31.94
N LYS A 476 -4.51 12.63 -31.87
CA LYS A 476 -5.76 13.32 -31.50
C LYS A 476 -5.92 13.42 -29.99
N CYS A 477 -5.36 12.49 -29.23
CA CYS A 477 -5.29 12.55 -27.77
C CYS A 477 -4.12 13.46 -27.37
N ALA A 478 -4.39 14.73 -27.14
CA ALA A 478 -3.35 15.74 -26.88
C ALA A 478 -2.73 15.65 -25.48
N SER A 479 -3.49 15.19 -24.50
CA SER A 479 -2.97 14.95 -23.15
C SER A 479 -3.50 13.66 -22.56
N LEU A 480 -2.71 13.09 -21.67
CA LEU A 480 -3.06 11.92 -20.84
C LEU A 480 -2.61 12.17 -19.41
N ILE A 481 -3.53 12.03 -18.49
CA ILE A 481 -3.31 12.12 -17.04
C ILE A 481 -3.68 10.77 -16.42
N TRP A 482 -2.84 10.27 -15.52
CA TRP A 482 -3.18 9.20 -14.60
C TRP A 482 -3.36 9.78 -13.20
N MET A 483 -4.49 9.52 -12.55
CA MET A 483 -4.82 10.12 -11.26
C MET A 483 -4.89 9.11 -10.10
N GLY A 484 -4.58 7.83 -10.33
CA GLY A 484 -4.73 6.80 -9.31
C GLY A 484 -6.17 6.69 -8.80
N TYR A 485 -6.31 6.38 -7.50
CA TYR A 485 -7.52 6.62 -6.71
C TYR A 485 -7.24 7.80 -5.77
N PRO A 486 -7.59 9.03 -6.17
CA PRO A 486 -7.02 10.26 -5.57
C PRO A 486 -7.71 10.71 -4.27
N GLY A 487 -8.59 9.89 -3.71
CA GLY A 487 -9.27 10.19 -2.44
C GLY A 487 -10.33 11.29 -2.54
N GLN A 488 -10.75 11.78 -1.36
CA GLN A 488 -11.91 12.67 -1.22
C GLN A 488 -11.82 14.00 -1.99
N SER A 489 -10.62 14.52 -2.25
CA SER A 489 -10.37 15.79 -2.93
C SER A 489 -9.95 15.63 -4.39
N GLY A 490 -9.99 14.41 -4.94
CA GLY A 490 -9.39 14.05 -6.22
C GLY A 490 -9.89 14.85 -7.41
N GLY A 491 -11.17 15.13 -7.48
CA GLY A 491 -11.72 15.93 -8.58
C GLY A 491 -11.24 17.39 -8.55
N LEU A 492 -11.06 17.98 -7.37
CA LEU A 492 -10.50 19.32 -7.27
C LEU A 492 -9.00 19.30 -7.63
N ALA A 493 -8.27 18.25 -7.24
CA ALA A 493 -6.85 18.09 -7.53
C ALA A 493 -6.60 17.98 -9.04
N VAL A 494 -7.32 17.10 -9.76
CA VAL A 494 -7.16 16.99 -11.22
C VAL A 494 -7.57 18.27 -11.95
N ALA A 495 -8.62 18.96 -11.50
CA ALA A 495 -9.02 20.24 -12.06
C ALA A 495 -7.93 21.31 -11.86
N SER A 496 -7.28 21.35 -10.69
CA SER A 496 -6.18 22.29 -10.41
C SER A 496 -4.98 22.09 -11.35
N VAL A 497 -4.65 20.83 -11.65
CA VAL A 497 -3.62 20.48 -12.64
C VAL A 497 -4.07 20.96 -14.03
N VAL A 498 -5.27 20.61 -14.49
CA VAL A 498 -5.76 20.98 -15.82
C VAL A 498 -5.78 22.49 -16.05
N PHE A 499 -6.14 23.27 -15.04
CA PHE A 499 -6.19 24.74 -15.14
C PHE A 499 -4.89 25.44 -14.71
N GLY A 500 -3.82 24.71 -14.48
CA GLY A 500 -2.50 25.27 -14.19
C GLY A 500 -2.35 25.93 -12.82
N GLN A 501 -3.26 25.65 -11.88
CA GLN A 501 -3.10 26.10 -10.49
C GLN A 501 -2.05 25.25 -9.73
N TYR A 502 -1.81 24.04 -10.22
CA TYR A 502 -0.76 23.16 -9.75
C TYR A 502 0.00 22.58 -10.94
N ASN A 503 1.34 22.65 -10.89
CA ASN A 503 2.19 22.03 -11.90
C ASN A 503 2.43 20.56 -11.53
N PRO A 504 2.00 19.58 -12.37
CA PRO A 504 2.11 18.18 -12.03
C PRO A 504 3.58 17.75 -11.85
N ALA A 505 3.84 17.02 -10.78
CA ALA A 505 5.16 16.48 -10.44
C ALA A 505 5.11 14.98 -10.10
N GLY A 506 3.94 14.36 -10.09
CA GLY A 506 3.78 12.93 -9.85
C GLY A 506 4.57 12.09 -10.86
N ARG A 507 5.04 10.93 -10.40
CA ARG A 507 5.74 9.93 -11.21
C ARG A 507 5.04 8.59 -11.06
N LEU A 508 5.01 7.79 -12.14
CA LEU A 508 4.42 6.46 -12.11
C LEU A 508 5.14 5.59 -11.09
N PRO A 509 4.42 5.03 -10.13
CA PRO A 509 4.99 4.11 -9.14
C PRO A 509 5.10 2.67 -9.64
N VAL A 510 4.69 2.41 -10.87
CA VAL A 510 4.68 1.11 -11.52
C VAL A 510 5.07 1.22 -12.98
N THR A 511 5.65 0.15 -13.53
CA THR A 511 5.80 -0.05 -14.97
C THR A 511 4.43 -0.31 -15.59
N ILE A 512 4.05 0.43 -16.63
CA ILE A 512 2.83 0.14 -17.38
C ILE A 512 3.19 -0.80 -18.55
N TYR A 513 2.75 -2.04 -18.43
CA TYR A 513 2.99 -3.08 -19.43
C TYR A 513 2.00 -2.99 -20.59
N PRO A 514 2.38 -3.47 -21.81
CA PRO A 514 1.40 -3.71 -22.88
C PRO A 514 0.42 -4.82 -22.46
N ALA A 515 -0.79 -4.76 -22.98
CA ALA A 515 -1.84 -5.73 -22.63
C ALA A 515 -1.46 -7.19 -22.95
N SER A 516 -0.55 -7.42 -23.91
CA SER A 516 -0.01 -8.75 -24.24
C SER A 516 0.75 -9.39 -23.09
N TYR A 517 1.28 -8.61 -22.14
CA TYR A 517 2.10 -9.10 -21.03
C TYR A 517 1.41 -10.20 -20.20
N VAL A 518 0.10 -10.13 -20.03
CA VAL A 518 -0.67 -11.16 -19.30
C VAL A 518 -0.66 -12.54 -19.99
N ASN A 519 -0.27 -12.60 -21.28
CA ASN A 519 -0.09 -13.85 -22.02
C ASN A 519 1.36 -14.33 -22.03
N GLU A 520 2.29 -13.50 -21.55
CA GLU A 520 3.73 -13.77 -21.55
C GLU A 520 4.22 -14.31 -20.21
N VAL A 521 3.48 -14.04 -19.12
CA VAL A 521 3.82 -14.45 -17.76
C VAL A 521 2.58 -14.90 -17.01
N SER A 522 2.70 -16.02 -16.30
CA SER A 522 1.63 -16.51 -15.43
C SER A 522 1.53 -15.68 -14.15
N MET A 523 0.30 -15.44 -13.65
CA MET A 523 0.08 -14.86 -12.32
C MET A 523 0.64 -15.72 -11.19
N PHE A 524 0.81 -17.04 -11.43
CA PHE A 524 1.40 -17.95 -10.44
C PHE A 524 2.93 -17.92 -10.42
N ASP A 525 3.58 -17.29 -11.40
CA ASP A 525 5.03 -17.17 -11.44
C ASP A 525 5.48 -15.98 -10.58
N MET A 526 6.09 -16.27 -9.45
CA MET A 526 6.60 -15.27 -8.50
C MET A 526 8.03 -14.85 -8.77
N GLN A 527 8.67 -15.39 -9.84
CA GLN A 527 10.04 -15.00 -10.18
C GLN A 527 10.09 -13.59 -10.76
N MET A 528 11.02 -12.81 -10.28
CA MET A 528 11.20 -11.43 -10.73
C MET A 528 12.02 -11.34 -12.01
N ARG A 529 12.97 -12.26 -12.19
CA ARG A 529 13.96 -12.23 -13.27
C ARG A 529 13.47 -12.92 -14.53
N PRO A 530 14.02 -12.51 -15.71
CA PRO A 530 13.66 -13.15 -16.97
C PRO A 530 14.01 -14.63 -17.01
N SER A 531 13.12 -15.41 -17.61
CA SER A 531 13.28 -16.84 -17.89
C SER A 531 12.72 -17.16 -19.29
N ALA A 532 12.64 -18.44 -19.64
CA ALA A 532 12.01 -18.87 -20.89
C ALA A 532 10.49 -18.59 -20.96
N THR A 533 9.84 -18.44 -19.81
CA THR A 533 8.37 -18.26 -19.67
C THR A 533 8.00 -16.98 -18.93
N ASN A 534 8.95 -16.10 -18.68
CA ASN A 534 8.75 -14.85 -17.95
C ASN A 534 9.71 -13.80 -18.53
N PRO A 535 9.22 -12.70 -19.10
CA PRO A 535 10.08 -11.62 -19.61
C PRO A 535 10.70 -10.74 -18.50
N GLY A 536 10.51 -11.11 -17.25
CA GLY A 536 10.89 -10.32 -16.09
C GLY A 536 9.74 -9.40 -15.60
N ARG A 537 9.85 -8.96 -14.36
CA ARG A 537 8.89 -8.08 -13.70
C ARG A 537 9.54 -6.79 -13.25
N THR A 538 8.75 -5.74 -13.14
CA THR A 538 9.13 -4.39 -12.70
C THR A 538 10.20 -3.72 -13.57
N TYR A 539 10.47 -2.46 -13.30
CA TYR A 539 11.51 -1.70 -14.00
C TYR A 539 12.91 -2.34 -13.89
N LYS A 540 13.13 -3.17 -12.86
CA LYS A 540 14.43 -3.80 -12.59
C LYS A 540 14.76 -4.94 -13.57
N PHE A 541 13.76 -5.72 -13.96
CA PHE A 541 14.00 -7.00 -14.64
C PHE A 541 13.20 -7.17 -15.93
N TYR A 542 12.19 -6.35 -16.21
CA TYR A 542 11.41 -6.47 -17.43
C TYR A 542 12.27 -6.16 -18.66
N THR A 543 12.36 -7.14 -19.57
CA THR A 543 13.17 -7.05 -20.80
C THR A 543 12.38 -6.60 -22.02
N GLY A 544 11.06 -6.52 -21.92
CA GLY A 544 10.19 -6.03 -22.99
C GLY A 544 10.13 -4.49 -23.04
N LYS A 545 9.28 -3.99 -23.91
CA LYS A 545 9.06 -2.55 -24.06
C LYS A 545 7.82 -2.13 -23.26
N ALA A 546 8.01 -1.36 -22.20
CA ALA A 546 6.92 -0.80 -21.43
C ALA A 546 6.09 0.21 -22.26
N VAL A 547 4.81 0.34 -21.94
CA VAL A 547 3.97 1.45 -22.45
C VAL A 547 4.46 2.75 -21.83
N TYR A 548 4.66 2.75 -20.51
CA TYR A 548 5.38 3.79 -19.76
C TYR A 548 6.25 3.14 -18.71
N GLU A 549 7.46 3.66 -18.56
CA GLU A 549 8.43 3.17 -17.58
C GLU A 549 8.06 3.61 -16.15
N PHE A 550 8.49 2.84 -15.15
CA PHE A 550 8.51 3.28 -13.76
C PHE A 550 9.19 4.65 -13.62
N GLY A 551 8.65 5.51 -12.78
CA GLY A 551 9.19 6.86 -12.55
C GLY A 551 8.90 7.86 -13.67
N TYR A 552 8.18 7.47 -14.72
CA TYR A 552 7.80 8.40 -15.79
C TYR A 552 6.72 9.38 -15.33
N GLY A 553 6.87 10.63 -15.74
CA GLY A 553 5.90 11.70 -15.56
C GLY A 553 6.44 13.00 -16.16
N LEU A 554 5.55 13.80 -16.69
CA LEU A 554 5.85 15.13 -17.28
C LEU A 554 5.50 16.24 -16.28
N SER A 555 6.11 17.39 -16.49
CA SER A 555 5.79 18.65 -15.81
C SER A 555 5.44 19.72 -16.83
N TYR A 556 4.81 20.82 -16.43
CA TYR A 556 4.63 22.00 -17.26
C TYR A 556 5.91 22.83 -17.42
N THR A 557 6.94 22.49 -16.63
CA THR A 557 8.29 23.05 -16.73
C THR A 557 9.30 21.99 -17.16
N THR A 558 10.56 22.39 -17.30
CA THR A 558 11.67 21.49 -17.63
C THR A 558 12.76 21.61 -16.58
N PHE A 559 13.45 20.51 -16.32
CA PHE A 559 14.56 20.47 -15.37
C PHE A 559 15.84 20.01 -16.06
N ASN A 560 16.97 20.57 -15.61
CA ASN A 560 18.30 20.16 -16.01
C ASN A 560 19.05 19.62 -14.80
N TYR A 561 19.74 18.49 -14.97
CA TYR A 561 20.48 17.81 -13.91
C TYR A 561 21.97 17.84 -14.22
N THR A 562 22.76 18.26 -13.25
CA THR A 562 24.21 18.23 -13.36
C THR A 562 24.82 17.62 -12.12
N TRP A 563 25.80 16.72 -12.33
CA TRP A 563 26.55 16.16 -11.23
C TRP A 563 27.50 17.20 -10.66
N ASN A 564 27.39 17.44 -9.35
CA ASN A 564 28.37 18.26 -8.63
C ASN A 564 29.43 17.32 -8.03
N ASN A 565 30.51 17.09 -8.78
CA ASN A 565 31.62 16.20 -8.36
C ASN A 565 32.80 16.95 -7.73
N ASN A 566 32.70 18.24 -7.49
CA ASN A 566 33.83 19.14 -7.10
C ASN A 566 34.49 18.74 -5.77
N SER A 567 34.02 17.75 -5.03
CA SER A 567 34.55 17.42 -3.69
C SER A 567 34.63 15.90 -3.39
N LEU A 568 34.34 15.01 -4.32
CA LEU A 568 34.23 13.59 -4.01
C LEU A 568 35.08 12.71 -4.92
N SER A 569 35.75 11.72 -4.33
CA SER A 569 36.35 10.64 -5.09
C SER A 569 35.24 9.87 -5.81
N THR A 570 35.40 9.69 -7.11
CA THR A 570 34.51 8.83 -7.91
C THR A 570 34.97 7.37 -7.92
N SER A 571 36.03 7.07 -7.18
CA SER A 571 36.61 5.72 -7.11
C SER A 571 36.96 5.34 -5.67
N TYR A 572 36.49 4.19 -5.22
CA TYR A 572 36.66 3.68 -3.87
C TYR A 572 37.21 2.27 -3.87
N SER A 573 38.16 1.96 -2.99
CA SER A 573 38.63 0.59 -2.77
C SER A 573 37.70 -0.17 -1.83
N ILE A 574 37.19 -1.32 -2.28
CA ILE A 574 36.34 -2.23 -1.48
C ILE A 574 37.06 -2.60 -0.17
N GLN A 575 38.37 -2.93 -0.22
CA GLN A 575 39.15 -3.28 0.94
C GLN A 575 39.26 -2.11 1.94
N SER A 576 39.34 -0.87 1.45
CA SER A 576 39.38 0.32 2.29
C SER A 576 38.04 0.62 2.93
N ILE A 577 36.94 0.42 2.20
CA ILE A 577 35.57 0.49 2.71
C ILE A 577 35.43 -0.51 3.85
N MET A 578 35.74 -1.77 3.64
CA MET A 578 35.59 -2.85 4.63
C MET A 578 36.41 -2.62 5.91
N LYS A 579 37.57 -1.98 5.83
CA LYS A 579 38.40 -1.65 7.00
C LYS A 579 37.79 -0.53 7.88
N LYS A 580 37.03 0.39 7.29
CA LYS A 580 36.42 1.54 7.98
C LYS A 580 35.12 1.20 8.69
N ILE A 581 34.55 0.03 8.40
CA ILE A 581 33.14 -0.27 8.72
C ILE A 581 33.09 -1.42 9.73
N HIS A 582 32.46 -1.17 10.86
CA HIS A 582 32.01 -2.20 11.79
C HIS A 582 30.70 -2.85 11.29
N ARG A 583 30.74 -3.52 10.11
CA ARG A 583 29.65 -4.37 9.54
C ARG A 583 28.22 -3.79 9.56
N GLN A 584 28.06 -2.50 9.35
CA GLN A 584 26.75 -1.85 9.22
C GLN A 584 26.41 -1.58 7.75
N GLU A 585 25.37 -2.22 7.22
CA GLU A 585 24.94 -2.09 5.80
C GLU A 585 24.68 -0.62 5.40
N ARG A 586 24.20 0.21 6.32
CA ARG A 586 23.93 1.62 6.10
C ARG A 586 25.14 2.54 6.16
N THR A 587 26.34 2.00 6.23
CA THR A 587 27.53 2.86 6.24
C THR A 587 27.67 3.59 4.92
N LEU A 588 27.80 4.90 5.01
CA LEU A 588 27.95 5.81 3.89
C LEU A 588 29.29 5.57 3.20
N ILE A 589 29.26 5.21 1.92
CA ILE A 589 30.44 5.16 1.04
C ILE A 589 30.70 6.54 0.48
N SER A 590 29.67 7.21 -0.01
CA SER A 590 29.71 8.53 -0.62
C SER A 590 28.37 9.25 -0.52
N SER A 591 28.39 10.57 -0.64
CA SER A 591 27.20 11.38 -0.82
C SER A 591 27.17 11.90 -2.26
N ILE A 592 26.20 11.41 -3.04
CA ILE A 592 25.99 11.88 -4.41
C ILE A 592 25.32 13.25 -4.34
N ARG A 593 25.92 14.25 -5.01
CA ARG A 593 25.39 15.60 -5.07
C ARG A 593 24.96 15.93 -6.50
N ILE A 594 23.75 16.39 -6.65
CA ILE A 594 23.15 16.74 -7.93
C ILE A 594 22.57 18.14 -7.84
N ASN A 595 22.94 18.99 -8.78
CA ASN A 595 22.27 20.26 -8.98
C ASN A 595 21.08 20.05 -9.89
N VAL A 596 19.90 20.44 -9.44
CA VAL A 596 18.65 20.47 -10.20
C VAL A 596 18.31 21.90 -10.49
N THR A 597 18.15 22.23 -11.77
CA THR A 597 17.82 23.60 -12.22
C THR A 597 16.48 23.57 -12.96
N ASN A 598 15.55 24.40 -12.57
CA ASN A 598 14.34 24.64 -13.34
C ASN A 598 14.67 25.53 -14.54
N THR A 599 14.62 24.97 -15.75
CA THR A 599 14.96 25.65 -17.00
C THR A 599 13.71 26.05 -17.81
N GLY A 600 12.52 25.79 -17.31
CA GLY A 600 11.25 26.09 -17.99
C GLY A 600 10.63 27.40 -17.53
N THR A 601 9.32 27.53 -17.75
CA THR A 601 8.57 28.78 -17.57
C THR A 601 7.57 28.75 -16.41
N PHE A 602 7.47 27.63 -15.69
CA PHE A 602 6.60 27.45 -14.53
C PHE A 602 7.43 27.13 -13.30
N ASP A 603 7.05 27.65 -12.14
CA ASP A 603 7.53 27.12 -10.86
C ASP A 603 6.99 25.68 -10.72
N GLY A 604 7.79 24.81 -10.13
CA GLY A 604 7.34 23.43 -10.00
C GLY A 604 8.25 22.55 -9.16
N ASP A 605 7.69 21.41 -8.80
CA ASP A 605 8.40 20.37 -8.08
C ASP A 605 9.00 19.38 -9.06
N ASP A 606 10.13 18.82 -8.70
CA ASP A 606 10.69 17.65 -9.33
C ASP A 606 10.86 16.54 -8.29
N GLN A 607 10.50 15.33 -8.68
CA GLN A 607 10.65 14.13 -7.86
C GLN A 607 11.85 13.32 -8.36
N LEU A 608 12.87 13.24 -7.52
CA LEU A 608 14.17 12.67 -7.87
C LEU A 608 14.33 11.25 -7.33
N PHE A 609 15.36 10.57 -7.81
CA PHE A 609 15.84 9.31 -7.26
C PHE A 609 16.05 9.45 -5.75
N GLY A 610 15.70 8.40 -4.99
CA GLY A 610 15.67 8.46 -3.53
C GLY A 610 14.40 9.11 -2.98
N PHE A 611 13.43 9.43 -3.88
CA PHE A 611 12.10 9.96 -3.56
C PHE A 611 12.08 11.27 -2.79
N ASP A 612 13.08 12.10 -3.05
CA ASP A 612 13.09 13.47 -2.58
C ASP A 612 12.32 14.37 -3.55
N ARG A 613 11.50 15.29 -3.01
CA ARG A 613 10.74 16.26 -3.78
C ARG A 613 11.35 17.63 -3.58
N VAL A 614 11.69 18.29 -4.67
CA VAL A 614 12.37 19.60 -4.66
C VAL A 614 11.53 20.63 -5.40
N HIS A 615 11.02 21.62 -4.66
CA HIS A 615 10.34 22.76 -5.28
C HIS A 615 11.36 23.75 -5.82
N LEU A 616 11.22 24.19 -7.08
CA LEU A 616 12.11 25.08 -7.77
C LEU A 616 11.32 26.20 -8.49
N LYS A 617 11.65 27.43 -8.20
CA LYS A 617 11.18 28.57 -8.99
C LYS A 617 11.84 28.57 -10.37
N VAL A 618 11.25 29.28 -11.31
CA VAL A 618 11.85 29.47 -12.64
C VAL A 618 13.27 29.98 -12.51
N ASN A 619 14.24 29.34 -13.16
CA ASN A 619 15.69 29.60 -13.12
C ASN A 619 16.35 29.32 -11.76
N GLU A 620 15.66 28.74 -10.79
CA GLU A 620 16.26 28.32 -9.52
C GLU A 620 17.06 27.04 -9.68
N THR A 621 18.19 26.94 -8.99
CA THR A 621 18.98 25.70 -8.85
C THR A 621 19.07 25.34 -7.39
N LYS A 622 18.81 24.07 -7.08
CA LYS A 622 19.04 23.49 -5.75
C LYS A 622 19.97 22.29 -5.84
N GLU A 623 20.82 22.14 -4.84
CA GLU A 623 21.63 20.95 -4.67
C GLU A 623 20.85 19.94 -3.83
N VAL A 624 20.79 18.69 -4.30
CA VAL A 624 20.18 17.55 -3.61
C VAL A 624 21.23 16.49 -3.32
N PHE A 625 21.04 15.73 -2.25
CA PHE A 625 22.00 14.77 -1.73
C PHE A 625 21.38 13.37 -1.68
N PHE A 626 22.08 12.39 -2.23
CA PHE A 626 21.70 11.00 -2.11
C PHE A 626 22.83 10.20 -1.46
N PRO A 627 22.56 9.45 -0.39
CA PRO A 627 23.55 8.59 0.22
C PRO A 627 23.83 7.39 -0.68
N PHE A 628 25.10 7.17 -1.04
CA PHE A 628 25.56 5.92 -1.62
C PHE A 628 26.16 5.09 -0.48
N THR A 629 25.39 4.14 0.00
CA THR A 629 25.75 3.28 1.13
C THR A 629 26.23 1.93 0.64
N ILE A 630 26.70 1.09 1.56
CA ILE A 630 26.98 -0.32 1.25
C ILE A 630 25.72 -1.02 0.81
N GLU A 631 24.60 -0.83 1.49
CA GLU A 631 23.33 -1.45 1.16
C GLU A 631 22.92 -1.18 -0.31
N THR A 632 23.09 0.06 -0.79
CA THR A 632 22.81 0.41 -2.19
C THR A 632 23.79 -0.20 -3.20
N ALA A 633 24.98 -0.61 -2.76
CA ALA A 633 26.01 -1.20 -3.62
C ALA A 633 26.05 -2.75 -3.54
N LEU A 634 25.32 -3.36 -2.58
CA LEU A 634 25.26 -4.80 -2.45
C LEU A 634 24.45 -5.45 -3.57
N THR A 635 24.92 -6.60 -4.03
CA THR A 635 24.17 -7.50 -4.90
C THR A 635 23.79 -8.75 -4.14
N ILE A 636 22.62 -9.28 -4.45
CA ILE A 636 22.10 -10.50 -3.84
C ILE A 636 22.34 -11.67 -4.81
N ALA A 637 23.05 -12.69 -4.36
CA ALA A 637 23.28 -13.90 -5.16
C ALA A 637 22.09 -14.89 -5.04
N GLN A 638 22.05 -15.90 -5.90
CA GLN A 638 20.96 -16.90 -5.93
C GLN A 638 20.71 -17.61 -4.60
N ASN A 639 21.75 -17.78 -3.78
CA ASN A 639 21.66 -18.36 -2.43
C ASN A 639 21.43 -17.29 -1.35
N ALA A 640 20.83 -16.17 -1.65
CA ALA A 640 20.59 -15.02 -0.79
C ALA A 640 21.83 -14.37 -0.16
N SER A 641 23.03 -14.81 -0.49
CA SER A 641 24.24 -14.16 0.03
C SER A 641 24.43 -12.78 -0.60
N LYS A 642 24.89 -11.84 0.22
CA LYS A 642 25.13 -10.45 -0.18
C LYS A 642 26.58 -10.23 -0.56
N TRP A 643 26.83 -9.52 -1.62
CA TRP A 643 28.16 -9.30 -2.18
C TRP A 643 28.39 -7.83 -2.54
N LEU A 644 29.60 -7.34 -2.24
CA LEU A 644 30.10 -6.08 -2.77
C LEU A 644 31.09 -6.37 -3.90
N HIS A 645 30.72 -6.01 -5.13
CA HIS A 645 31.52 -6.28 -6.31
C HIS A 645 32.28 -5.04 -6.79
N PRO A 646 33.49 -5.21 -7.35
CA PRO A 646 34.13 -4.13 -8.10
C PRO A 646 33.33 -3.88 -9.40
N GLY A 647 33.26 -2.61 -9.80
CA GLY A 647 32.50 -2.24 -11.00
C GLY A 647 32.24 -0.74 -11.06
N SER A 648 31.58 -0.34 -12.14
CA SER A 648 31.09 1.02 -12.33
C SER A 648 29.59 1.07 -12.01
N TYR A 649 29.22 1.81 -10.99
CA TYR A 649 27.85 2.02 -10.56
C TYR A 649 27.36 3.32 -11.21
N HIS A 650 26.49 3.19 -12.19
CA HIS A 650 25.97 4.33 -12.94
C HIS A 650 24.87 5.02 -12.17
N ILE A 651 24.90 6.35 -12.16
CA ILE A 651 23.89 7.19 -11.55
C ILE A 651 23.04 7.78 -12.68
N THR A 652 21.75 7.47 -12.65
CA THR A 652 20.79 7.90 -13.66
C THR A 652 19.64 8.67 -13.00
N ILE A 653 19.08 9.63 -13.72
CA ILE A 653 17.78 10.26 -13.40
C ILE A 653 16.88 10.01 -14.61
N GLY A 654 15.81 9.23 -14.42
CA GLY A 654 15.07 8.67 -15.54
C GLY A 654 16.01 7.90 -16.46
N GLN A 655 16.04 8.25 -17.75
CA GLN A 655 16.94 7.62 -18.72
C GLN A 655 18.31 8.35 -18.89
N GLN A 656 18.50 9.49 -18.24
CA GLN A 656 19.73 10.26 -18.38
C GLN A 656 20.77 9.77 -17.38
N GLN A 657 21.89 9.24 -17.88
CA GLN A 657 23.06 8.97 -17.05
C GLN A 657 23.76 10.30 -16.72
N ILE A 658 23.87 10.62 -15.44
CA ILE A 658 24.50 11.85 -14.95
C ILE A 658 25.91 11.63 -14.39
N GLY A 659 26.25 10.38 -14.04
CA GLY A 659 27.58 10.06 -13.53
C GLY A 659 27.79 8.58 -13.23
N ALA A 660 28.95 8.27 -12.62
CA ALA A 660 29.26 6.91 -12.16
C ALA A 660 30.21 6.92 -10.96
N ILE A 661 30.01 6.00 -10.03
CA ILE A 661 30.91 5.66 -8.94
C ILE A 661 31.60 4.35 -9.26
N LYS A 662 32.90 4.26 -9.09
CA LYS A 662 33.69 3.06 -9.36
C LYS A 662 34.14 2.41 -8.04
N LEU A 663 33.77 1.16 -7.85
CA LEU A 663 34.35 0.32 -6.80
C LEU A 663 35.49 -0.53 -7.38
N GLN A 664 36.61 -0.58 -6.69
CA GLN A 664 37.83 -1.27 -7.12
C GLN A 664 38.27 -2.31 -6.09
N GLY A 665 38.91 -3.37 -6.55
CA GLY A 665 39.44 -4.45 -5.72
C GLY A 665 38.83 -5.81 -6.03
N GLN A 666 38.82 -6.69 -5.05
CA GLN A 666 38.18 -8.02 -5.18
C GLN A 666 36.77 -7.99 -4.62
N SER A 667 35.91 -8.84 -5.17
CA SER A 667 34.57 -9.08 -4.62
C SER A 667 34.67 -9.62 -3.18
N ILE A 668 33.84 -9.09 -2.29
CA ILE A 668 33.79 -9.51 -0.89
C ILE A 668 32.35 -9.87 -0.56
N GLN A 669 32.18 -11.05 0.05
CA GLN A 669 30.90 -11.44 0.60
C GLN A 669 30.65 -10.62 1.87
N TRP A 670 29.47 -10.02 1.93
CA TRP A 670 28.97 -9.33 3.11
C TRP A 670 28.35 -10.36 4.05
N ILE A 671 28.84 -10.46 5.26
CA ILE A 671 28.41 -11.46 6.27
C ILE A 671 27.55 -10.78 7.32
#